data_a890eb1681191bf78455b272706d411d
#
_entry.id   a890eb1681191bf78455b272706d411d
#
_cell.length_a   1.000
_cell.length_b   1.000
_cell.length_c   1.000
_cell.angle_alpha   90.00
_cell.angle_beta   90.00
_cell.angle_gamma   90.00
#
_symmetry.space_group_name_H-M   'P 1'
#
loop_
_entity.id
_entity.type
_entity.pdbx_description
1 polymer ?
#
loop_
_entity_poly.entity_id
_entity_poly.type
_entity_poly.pdbx_seq_one_letter_code
_entity_poly.pdbx_strand_id
1 'polypeptide(L)'
;MSEELIKSVQEMLTEEKWTRAAISNYSKNNFIELAVIVENARNYNCIDEIKAICDEHLSHTKHSIIALYISGMLGLKKGTLDNSALVSLVDIFLDNHKPNVVTYLCESILGEDSGNKFALRTLAECYREEGNEKLWEIYETLVRVDHEEADTAKLLAERYEREGNLEDAIDYYKKAIHRYINNGINTMNQIKELWSKLVSLIPNEIDFFYLVQRKIAKNISEDRSAVLMQELYLYYKTNENWDVAIDIIKLILSIDNGDLWARREITDCFRNKYKKHSRLEECIRESGLIGSARNVFDAISGFEKRIAFDTKNFVFHRYWGVGIIQKVTDKQLLINFGKKHGKKEMTSDMAIEALQPLAPDHIWVLKATKTPKDLAKMVKDDKAWALKTIIKSFGNNCDFKRVKTELVPAILTPGEWTSWSTNARRILEIDATFGINPNDINMYTVRPHAISQEEKLSNEFKAQKQFFARIDIFMKYFNSDETDKDSELFTEMFSYFANYLKSFSAVTEQVMASYLVVRKIVAERSHLNPNFKYTFGDLFGEIDDPREMYQSLKDTKNTSLRQDFLNCIRTLLPNWKEIYTKLFPSVLRREMLDQLITNGHVDAVKKLAVESFEDYRVYREAVIFFFRECRNEEWFKETGISQEKQLVTLIHILNLIYREIANHVDTTDNRKIDRQIQKLIFEERDAGQPAPRLLNYILSNNLDTATRLFTLVDDVKDLDAVIKLNIKNEIQKKFPDFKTRGVEEKTTNYLGFLVTAKMLEIKKKELEYITTVEMPANAKEISEAMAQGDLKENAEYKAAKERQNELNNKASLLNEELGKAVVFDPATITTSKVSFGTIVTLKNLQTNEVDEFTILGKWESDPEKKIISFLSPLGSELMDAKVQETLNFTINDHDYSYEVLEIKKAEF
;
A
#
# COMPACT_ATOMS: atom_id res chain seq x y z
N MET A 1 -45.69 6.31 -22.28
CA MET A 1 -44.74 7.41 -22.52
C MET A 1 -43.36 6.90 -23.00
N SER A 2 -42.67 5.96 -22.31
CA SER A 2 -41.44 5.36 -22.83
C SER A 2 -41.64 4.57 -24.13
N GLU A 3 -42.65 3.72 -24.21
CA GLU A 3 -42.99 2.95 -25.42
C GLU A 3 -43.39 3.83 -26.61
N GLU A 4 -44.09 4.91 -26.38
CA GLU A 4 -44.42 5.88 -27.41
C GLU A 4 -43.23 6.63 -27.96
N LEU A 5 -42.25 6.98 -27.07
CA LEU A 5 -41.02 7.61 -27.43
C LEU A 5 -40.16 6.65 -28.27
N ILE A 6 -40.02 5.41 -27.85
CA ILE A 6 -39.32 4.35 -28.58
C ILE A 6 -39.90 4.18 -29.99
N LYS A 7 -41.24 4.07 -30.09
CA LYS A 7 -41.92 3.95 -31.38
C LYS A 7 -41.67 5.16 -32.28
N SER A 8 -41.73 6.36 -31.69
CA SER A 8 -41.46 7.60 -32.43
C SER A 8 -40.07 7.63 -33.01
N VAL A 9 -39.07 7.22 -32.24
CA VAL A 9 -37.65 7.13 -32.71
C VAL A 9 -37.52 6.10 -33.83
N GLN A 10 -38.14 4.94 -33.73
CA GLN A 10 -38.13 3.92 -34.77
C GLN A 10 -38.78 4.40 -36.06
N GLU A 11 -39.90 5.13 -35.97
CA GLU A 11 -40.56 5.74 -37.13
C GLU A 11 -39.66 6.79 -37.80
N MET A 12 -39.02 7.66 -37.01
CA MET A 12 -38.07 8.69 -37.53
C MET A 12 -36.90 8.05 -38.24
N LEU A 13 -36.31 7.00 -37.73
CA LEU A 13 -35.18 6.28 -38.33
C LEU A 13 -35.56 5.59 -39.64
N THR A 14 -36.79 5.09 -39.75
CA THR A 14 -37.30 4.46 -40.99
C THR A 14 -37.65 5.47 -42.05
N GLU A 15 -38.03 6.69 -41.71
CA GLU A 15 -38.39 7.78 -42.65
C GLU A 15 -37.21 8.58 -43.13
N GLU A 16 -36.03 8.47 -42.50
CA GLU A 16 -34.81 9.23 -42.79
C GLU A 16 -34.33 8.93 -44.23
N LYS A 17 -34.21 9.95 -45.05
CA LYS A 17 -33.72 9.83 -46.43
C LYS A 17 -32.28 10.35 -46.62
N TRP A 18 -31.40 9.47 -47.05
CA TRP A 18 -30.00 9.76 -47.30
C TRP A 18 -29.77 10.27 -48.72
N THR A 19 -29.84 11.56 -48.90
CA THR A 19 -29.39 12.18 -50.13
C THR A 19 -28.67 13.51 -49.84
N ARG A 20 -27.75 13.94 -50.69
CA ARG A 20 -27.07 15.23 -50.53
C ARG A 20 -28.06 16.39 -50.41
N ALA A 21 -29.21 16.30 -51.11
CA ALA A 21 -30.30 17.25 -50.99
C ALA A 21 -30.98 17.22 -49.62
N ALA A 22 -31.11 16.03 -49.00
CA ALA A 22 -31.63 15.90 -47.63
C ALA A 22 -30.70 16.54 -46.60
N ILE A 23 -29.38 16.34 -46.73
CA ILE A 23 -28.37 16.95 -45.83
C ILE A 23 -28.42 18.48 -45.94
N SER A 24 -28.64 19.02 -47.14
CA SER A 24 -28.74 20.48 -47.33
C SER A 24 -29.92 21.11 -46.59
N ASN A 25 -30.98 20.35 -46.31
CA ASN A 25 -32.18 20.80 -45.61
C ASN A 25 -32.02 20.80 -44.06
N TYR A 26 -31.01 20.14 -43.53
CA TYR A 26 -30.78 20.16 -42.09
C TYR A 26 -30.32 21.55 -41.63
N SER A 27 -30.91 21.98 -40.54
CA SER A 27 -30.67 23.26 -39.90
C SER A 27 -30.60 23.07 -38.38
N LYS A 28 -30.23 24.09 -37.65
CA LYS A 28 -30.23 24.10 -36.16
C LYS A 28 -31.58 23.64 -35.59
N ASN A 29 -32.71 23.97 -36.19
CA ASN A 29 -34.03 23.65 -35.66
C ASN A 29 -34.28 22.14 -35.59
N ASN A 30 -33.81 21.38 -36.57
CA ASN A 30 -33.96 19.92 -36.58
C ASN A 30 -33.25 19.27 -35.37
N PHE A 31 -32.09 19.80 -35.00
CA PHE A 31 -31.36 19.29 -33.82
C PHE A 31 -31.99 19.73 -32.51
N ILE A 32 -32.69 20.85 -32.42
CA ILE A 32 -33.45 21.24 -31.24
C ILE A 32 -34.59 20.25 -31.02
N GLU A 33 -35.24 19.77 -32.05
CA GLU A 33 -36.27 18.72 -31.94
C GLU A 33 -35.71 17.39 -31.45
N LEU A 34 -34.53 16.99 -31.98
CA LEU A 34 -33.82 15.78 -31.54
C LEU A 34 -33.31 15.90 -30.10
N ALA A 35 -32.91 17.07 -29.65
CA ALA A 35 -32.48 17.32 -28.27
C ALA A 35 -33.63 17.07 -27.28
N VAL A 36 -34.86 17.38 -27.63
CA VAL A 36 -36.06 17.06 -26.80
C VAL A 36 -36.22 15.57 -26.65
N ILE A 37 -35.96 14.79 -27.70
CA ILE A 37 -36.00 13.31 -27.61
C ILE A 37 -34.96 12.78 -26.66
N VAL A 38 -33.74 13.28 -26.74
CA VAL A 38 -32.64 12.90 -25.85
C VAL A 38 -32.99 13.22 -24.38
N GLU A 39 -33.56 14.38 -24.11
CA GLU A 39 -34.00 14.76 -22.76
C GLU A 39 -35.18 13.91 -22.25
N ASN A 40 -36.16 13.63 -23.12
CA ASN A 40 -37.27 12.74 -22.79
C ASN A 40 -36.78 11.30 -22.52
N ALA A 41 -35.81 10.79 -23.25
CA ALA A 41 -35.22 9.49 -23.01
C ALA A 41 -34.62 9.38 -21.59
N ARG A 42 -34.03 10.47 -21.11
CA ARG A 42 -33.52 10.58 -19.73
C ARG A 42 -34.66 10.60 -18.72
N ASN A 43 -35.64 11.47 -18.95
CA ASN A 43 -36.79 11.65 -18.02
C ASN A 43 -37.65 10.40 -17.88
N TYR A 44 -37.76 9.59 -18.94
CA TYR A 44 -38.50 8.33 -18.94
C TYR A 44 -37.63 7.10 -18.63
N ASN A 45 -36.34 7.30 -18.31
CA ASN A 45 -35.40 6.24 -17.95
C ASN A 45 -35.28 5.12 -19.00
N CYS A 46 -35.34 5.48 -20.30
CA CYS A 46 -35.24 4.56 -21.45
C CYS A 46 -34.01 4.84 -22.34
N ILE A 47 -32.93 5.37 -21.75
CA ILE A 47 -31.67 5.70 -22.47
C ILE A 47 -31.09 4.47 -23.17
N ASP A 48 -31.02 3.33 -22.48
CA ASP A 48 -30.39 2.12 -23.00
C ASP A 48 -31.14 1.52 -24.17
N GLU A 49 -32.44 1.51 -24.10
CA GLU A 49 -33.33 0.98 -25.15
C GLU A 49 -33.23 1.82 -26.41
N ILE A 50 -33.34 3.14 -26.27
CA ILE A 50 -33.26 4.04 -27.44
C ILE A 50 -31.86 4.03 -28.05
N LYS A 51 -30.81 4.02 -27.21
CA LYS A 51 -29.44 3.93 -27.69
C LYS A 51 -29.21 2.63 -28.46
N ALA A 52 -29.64 1.49 -27.93
CA ALA A 52 -29.52 0.20 -28.61
C ALA A 52 -30.22 0.18 -29.99
N ILE A 53 -31.40 0.77 -30.09
CA ILE A 53 -32.11 0.90 -31.39
C ILE A 53 -31.31 1.73 -32.38
N CYS A 54 -30.76 2.87 -31.92
CA CYS A 54 -29.94 3.73 -32.78
C CYS A 54 -28.65 3.02 -33.20
N ASP A 55 -27.98 2.33 -32.29
CA ASP A 55 -26.74 1.60 -32.57
C ASP A 55 -26.99 0.42 -33.54
N GLU A 56 -28.10 -0.31 -33.40
CA GLU A 56 -28.51 -1.34 -34.36
C GLU A 56 -28.76 -0.71 -35.73
N HIS A 57 -29.48 0.41 -35.79
CA HIS A 57 -29.70 1.13 -37.06
C HIS A 57 -28.38 1.58 -37.72
N LEU A 58 -27.43 2.08 -36.94
CA LEU A 58 -26.10 2.49 -37.41
C LEU A 58 -25.28 1.32 -37.93
N SER A 59 -25.52 0.10 -37.51
CA SER A 59 -24.83 -1.08 -38.06
C SER A 59 -25.15 -1.30 -39.54
N HIS A 60 -26.34 -0.88 -39.98
CA HIS A 60 -26.82 -1.00 -41.36
C HIS A 60 -26.74 0.34 -42.10
N THR A 61 -26.92 1.47 -41.43
CA THR A 61 -26.97 2.82 -42.02
C THR A 61 -25.98 3.75 -41.29
N LYS A 62 -24.71 3.62 -41.59
CA LYS A 62 -23.58 4.28 -40.89
C LYS A 62 -23.66 5.81 -40.82
N HIS A 63 -24.39 6.44 -41.70
CA HIS A 63 -24.48 7.90 -41.83
C HIS A 63 -25.84 8.48 -41.47
N SER A 64 -26.69 7.73 -40.73
CA SER A 64 -27.95 8.25 -40.24
C SER A 64 -27.73 9.41 -39.28
N ILE A 65 -28.14 10.65 -39.66
CA ILE A 65 -27.97 11.86 -38.85
C ILE A 65 -28.74 11.74 -37.54
N ILE A 66 -29.96 11.23 -37.60
CA ILE A 66 -30.83 11.05 -36.42
C ILE A 66 -30.20 10.08 -35.47
N ALA A 67 -29.81 8.90 -35.97
CA ALA A 67 -29.20 7.86 -35.13
C ALA A 67 -27.84 8.29 -34.53
N LEU A 68 -26.98 8.96 -35.32
CA LEU A 68 -25.67 9.47 -34.85
C LEU A 68 -25.86 10.53 -33.76
N TYR A 69 -26.83 11.45 -33.91
CA TYR A 69 -27.09 12.48 -32.93
C TYR A 69 -27.63 11.85 -31.60
N ILE A 70 -28.71 11.05 -31.70
CA ILE A 70 -29.36 10.48 -30.54
C ILE A 70 -28.39 9.51 -29.79
N SER A 71 -27.79 8.57 -30.49
CA SER A 71 -26.84 7.64 -29.87
C SER A 71 -25.64 8.35 -29.26
N GLY A 72 -25.08 9.33 -29.97
CA GLY A 72 -23.93 10.09 -29.50
C GLY A 72 -24.24 10.92 -28.23
N MET A 73 -25.33 11.68 -28.23
CA MET A 73 -25.74 12.51 -27.10
C MET A 73 -26.17 11.67 -25.90
N LEU A 74 -26.87 10.56 -26.11
CA LEU A 74 -27.18 9.61 -25.04
C LEU A 74 -25.93 8.93 -24.50
N GLY A 75 -24.93 8.69 -25.36
CA GLY A 75 -23.62 8.21 -24.95
C GLY A 75 -22.91 9.17 -24.00
N LEU A 76 -22.85 10.47 -24.31
CA LEU A 76 -22.29 11.49 -23.43
C LEU A 76 -23.01 11.53 -22.07
N LYS A 77 -24.34 11.54 -22.09
CA LYS A 77 -25.14 11.52 -20.84
C LYS A 77 -24.88 10.27 -19.98
N LYS A 78 -24.55 9.16 -20.60
CA LYS A 78 -24.21 7.90 -19.92
C LYS A 78 -22.73 7.81 -19.48
N GLY A 79 -21.89 8.76 -19.92
CA GLY A 79 -20.47 8.77 -19.65
C GLY A 79 -19.70 7.63 -20.33
N THR A 80 -20.07 7.30 -21.57
CA THR A 80 -19.31 6.31 -22.36
C THR A 80 -17.97 6.88 -22.79
N LEU A 81 -16.98 5.99 -22.95
CA LEU A 81 -15.64 6.38 -23.43
C LEU A 81 -15.57 6.54 -24.97
N ASP A 82 -16.62 6.19 -25.70
CA ASP A 82 -16.71 6.29 -27.16
C ASP A 82 -17.58 7.50 -27.59
N ASN A 83 -17.01 8.37 -28.41
CA ASN A 83 -17.68 9.53 -29.01
C ASN A 83 -17.68 9.49 -30.56
N SER A 84 -17.41 8.32 -31.14
CA SER A 84 -17.27 8.15 -32.60
C SER A 84 -18.52 8.56 -33.40
N ALA A 85 -19.71 8.38 -32.81
CA ALA A 85 -20.95 8.78 -33.43
C ALA A 85 -21.05 10.32 -33.66
N LEU A 86 -20.66 11.10 -32.65
CA LEU A 86 -20.65 12.56 -32.70
C LEU A 86 -19.59 13.10 -33.65
N VAL A 87 -18.41 12.47 -33.67
CA VAL A 87 -17.35 12.80 -34.62
C VAL A 87 -17.86 12.61 -36.05
N SER A 88 -18.43 11.44 -36.37
CA SER A 88 -18.99 11.14 -37.67
C SER A 88 -20.13 12.09 -38.08
N LEU A 89 -20.95 12.50 -37.10
CA LEU A 89 -22.04 13.46 -37.34
C LEU A 89 -21.49 14.85 -37.76
N VAL A 90 -20.52 15.35 -36.99
CA VAL A 90 -19.92 16.68 -37.27
C VAL A 90 -19.19 16.66 -38.59
N ASP A 91 -18.42 15.60 -38.90
CA ASP A 91 -17.71 15.44 -40.17
C ASP A 91 -18.68 15.49 -41.38
N ILE A 92 -19.87 14.88 -41.29
CA ILE A 92 -20.87 14.95 -42.34
C ILE A 92 -21.24 16.43 -42.69
N PHE A 93 -21.38 17.29 -41.67
CA PHE A 93 -21.72 18.68 -41.85
C PHE A 93 -20.53 19.56 -42.25
N LEU A 94 -19.32 19.22 -41.80
CA LEU A 94 -18.08 19.84 -42.29
C LEU A 94 -17.90 19.58 -43.79
N ASP A 95 -18.01 18.33 -44.23
CA ASP A 95 -17.89 17.92 -45.64
C ASP A 95 -18.96 18.57 -46.55
N ASN A 96 -20.11 18.91 -45.98
CA ASN A 96 -21.20 19.57 -46.69
C ASN A 96 -21.24 21.10 -46.49
N HIS A 97 -20.18 21.71 -45.98
CA HIS A 97 -20.01 23.16 -45.80
C HIS A 97 -21.16 23.83 -45.04
N LYS A 98 -21.54 23.26 -43.86
CA LYS A 98 -22.60 23.79 -43.02
C LYS A 98 -22.05 24.32 -41.66
N PRO A 99 -21.22 25.38 -41.64
CA PRO A 99 -20.53 25.84 -40.40
C PRO A 99 -21.52 26.16 -39.27
N ASN A 100 -22.65 26.81 -39.58
CA ASN A 100 -23.67 27.15 -38.56
C ASN A 100 -24.24 25.91 -37.83
N VAL A 101 -24.34 24.76 -38.52
CA VAL A 101 -24.81 23.51 -37.92
C VAL A 101 -23.69 22.88 -37.10
N VAL A 102 -22.46 22.93 -37.65
CA VAL A 102 -21.27 22.44 -36.94
C VAL A 102 -21.06 23.20 -35.63
N THR A 103 -21.13 24.53 -35.65
CA THR A 103 -21.04 25.38 -34.47
C THR A 103 -22.07 24.99 -33.41
N TYR A 104 -23.36 24.84 -33.84
CA TYR A 104 -24.42 24.45 -32.94
C TYR A 104 -24.20 23.03 -32.34
N LEU A 105 -23.78 22.08 -33.17
CA LEU A 105 -23.50 20.71 -32.69
C LEU A 105 -22.36 20.70 -31.68
N CYS A 106 -21.27 21.41 -31.98
CA CYS A 106 -20.14 21.52 -31.06
C CYS A 106 -20.53 22.22 -29.75
N GLU A 107 -21.30 23.32 -29.79
CA GLU A 107 -21.82 23.99 -28.60
C GLU A 107 -22.73 23.04 -27.79
N SER A 108 -23.58 22.22 -28.46
CA SER A 108 -24.44 21.25 -27.81
C SER A 108 -23.64 20.14 -27.14
N ILE A 109 -22.60 19.64 -27.80
CA ILE A 109 -21.67 18.62 -27.21
C ILE A 109 -20.95 19.22 -26.00
N LEU A 110 -20.45 20.45 -26.08
CA LEU A 110 -19.77 21.13 -25.00
C LEU A 110 -20.70 21.49 -23.83
N GLY A 111 -22.01 21.63 -24.10
CA GLY A 111 -23.01 21.78 -23.04
C GLY A 111 -23.17 20.53 -22.16
N GLU A 112 -22.94 19.34 -22.70
CA GLU A 112 -22.98 18.07 -21.96
C GLU A 112 -21.56 17.63 -21.50
N ASP A 113 -20.56 17.86 -22.31
CA ASP A 113 -19.16 17.55 -22.06
C ASP A 113 -18.27 18.75 -22.39
N SER A 114 -18.10 19.64 -21.42
CA SER A 114 -17.32 20.89 -21.56
C SER A 114 -15.83 20.68 -21.89
N GLY A 115 -15.32 19.47 -21.71
CA GLY A 115 -13.94 19.07 -22.00
C GLY A 115 -13.77 18.30 -23.31
N ASN A 116 -14.78 18.20 -24.14
CA ASN A 116 -14.71 17.44 -25.39
C ASN A 116 -13.73 18.04 -26.37
N LYS A 117 -12.56 17.43 -26.53
CA LYS A 117 -11.43 17.92 -27.33
C LYS A 117 -11.79 18.09 -28.79
N PHE A 118 -12.53 17.14 -29.34
CA PHE A 118 -12.95 17.19 -30.73
C PHE A 118 -13.86 18.40 -30.98
N ALA A 119 -14.88 18.59 -30.12
CA ALA A 119 -15.80 19.72 -30.26
C ALA A 119 -15.11 21.08 -30.06
N LEU A 120 -14.16 21.16 -29.09
CA LEU A 120 -13.35 22.36 -28.85
C LEU A 120 -12.47 22.70 -30.04
N ARG A 121 -11.75 21.74 -30.65
CA ARG A 121 -10.91 21.95 -31.82
C ARG A 121 -11.76 22.41 -33.02
N THR A 122 -12.83 21.71 -33.29
CA THR A 122 -13.73 22.04 -34.40
C THR A 122 -14.38 23.40 -34.22
N LEU A 123 -14.84 23.73 -33.02
CA LEU A 123 -15.43 25.03 -32.70
C LEU A 123 -14.40 26.16 -32.79
N ALA A 124 -13.17 25.93 -32.36
CA ALA A 124 -12.09 26.90 -32.51
C ALA A 124 -11.77 27.22 -33.99
N GLU A 125 -11.80 26.21 -34.86
CA GLU A 125 -11.65 26.42 -36.30
C GLU A 125 -12.81 27.25 -36.90
N CYS A 126 -14.05 26.92 -36.55
CA CYS A 126 -15.21 27.70 -36.95
C CYS A 126 -15.11 29.17 -36.50
N TYR A 127 -14.80 29.42 -35.25
CA TYR A 127 -14.67 30.76 -34.69
C TYR A 127 -13.48 31.53 -35.26
N ARG A 128 -12.40 30.86 -35.62
CA ARG A 128 -11.26 31.48 -36.31
C ARG A 128 -11.64 31.96 -37.71
N GLU A 129 -12.39 31.16 -38.45
CA GLU A 129 -12.87 31.51 -39.78
C GLU A 129 -13.89 32.67 -39.76
N GLU A 130 -14.72 32.69 -38.71
CA GLU A 130 -15.71 33.74 -38.50
C GLU A 130 -15.13 35.03 -37.90
N GLY A 131 -13.91 35.02 -37.41
CA GLY A 131 -13.32 36.13 -36.65
C GLY A 131 -14.01 36.43 -35.34
N ASN A 132 -14.56 35.42 -34.66
CA ASN A 132 -15.32 35.52 -33.43
C ASN A 132 -14.40 35.70 -32.23
N GLU A 133 -14.65 36.75 -31.39
CA GLU A 133 -13.83 37.02 -30.19
C GLU A 133 -13.87 35.91 -29.17
N LYS A 134 -14.91 35.06 -29.12
CA LYS A 134 -15.00 33.90 -28.24
C LYS A 134 -13.93 32.83 -28.54
N LEU A 135 -13.23 32.96 -29.67
CA LEU A 135 -12.12 32.06 -30.02
C LEU A 135 -11.10 31.92 -28.85
N TRP A 136 -10.80 33.01 -28.17
CA TRP A 136 -9.78 32.99 -27.12
C TRP A 136 -10.21 32.22 -25.87
N GLU A 137 -11.48 32.31 -25.49
CA GLU A 137 -12.04 31.50 -24.40
C GLU A 137 -12.00 29.99 -24.74
N ILE A 138 -12.27 29.65 -26.00
CA ILE A 138 -12.16 28.29 -26.51
C ILE A 138 -10.70 27.84 -26.52
N TYR A 139 -9.76 28.70 -26.91
CA TYR A 139 -8.33 28.37 -26.88
C TYR A 139 -7.84 28.13 -25.45
N GLU A 140 -8.23 28.95 -24.48
CA GLU A 140 -7.88 28.72 -23.07
C GLU A 140 -8.41 27.38 -22.56
N THR A 141 -9.67 27.08 -22.90
CA THR A 141 -10.29 25.81 -22.55
C THR A 141 -9.61 24.64 -23.24
N LEU A 142 -9.33 24.77 -24.56
CA LEU A 142 -8.65 23.75 -25.34
C LEU A 142 -7.24 23.45 -24.78
N VAL A 143 -6.45 24.47 -24.49
CA VAL A 143 -5.12 24.29 -23.92
C VAL A 143 -5.19 23.64 -22.52
N ARG A 144 -6.23 23.96 -21.76
CA ARG A 144 -6.40 23.33 -20.42
C ARG A 144 -6.72 21.83 -20.53
N VAL A 145 -7.55 21.43 -21.48
CA VAL A 145 -8.05 20.06 -21.57
C VAL A 145 -7.25 19.18 -22.56
N ASP A 146 -6.59 19.78 -23.50
CA ASP A 146 -5.84 19.06 -24.53
C ASP A 146 -4.34 19.35 -24.49
N HIS A 147 -3.60 18.37 -23.98
CA HIS A 147 -2.16 18.47 -23.79
C HIS A 147 -1.34 18.25 -25.09
N GLU A 148 -1.99 18.05 -26.24
CA GLU A 148 -1.35 18.01 -27.55
C GLU A 148 -1.29 19.40 -28.23
N GLU A 149 -2.05 20.37 -27.71
CA GLU A 149 -2.18 21.73 -28.29
C GLU A 149 -0.99 22.63 -27.95
N ALA A 150 0.13 22.42 -28.66
CA ALA A 150 1.35 23.20 -28.47
C ALA A 150 1.27 24.58 -29.15
N ASP A 151 0.78 24.64 -30.41
CA ASP A 151 0.65 25.88 -31.18
C ASP A 151 -0.35 26.85 -30.54
N THR A 152 -1.49 26.32 -30.08
CA THR A 152 -2.52 27.12 -29.41
C THR A 152 -1.99 27.68 -28.06
N ALA A 153 -1.21 26.92 -27.33
CA ALA A 153 -0.56 27.38 -26.08
C ALA A 153 0.45 28.49 -26.37
N LYS A 154 1.23 28.40 -27.46
CA LYS A 154 2.16 29.43 -27.89
C LYS A 154 1.41 30.72 -28.29
N LEU A 155 0.31 30.61 -29.04
CA LEU A 155 -0.52 31.77 -29.44
C LEU A 155 -1.11 32.49 -28.21
N LEU A 156 -1.56 31.76 -27.19
CA LEU A 156 -2.03 32.35 -25.95
C LEU A 156 -0.90 33.06 -25.21
N ALA A 157 0.28 32.45 -25.11
CA ALA A 157 1.44 33.05 -24.47
C ALA A 157 1.82 34.38 -25.13
N GLU A 158 1.87 34.42 -26.48
CA GLU A 158 2.17 35.63 -27.25
C GLU A 158 1.09 36.73 -27.12
N ARG A 159 -0.17 36.33 -26.94
CA ARG A 159 -1.27 37.27 -26.64
C ARG A 159 -1.09 37.87 -25.26
N TYR A 160 -0.95 37.06 -24.21
CA TYR A 160 -0.77 37.55 -22.86
C TYR A 160 0.48 38.43 -22.68
N GLU A 161 1.56 38.09 -23.38
CA GLU A 161 2.75 38.96 -23.38
C GLU A 161 2.46 40.34 -24.02
N ARG A 162 1.73 40.38 -25.14
CA ARG A 162 1.31 41.66 -25.77
C ARG A 162 0.38 42.48 -24.88
N GLU A 163 -0.44 41.82 -24.08
CA GLU A 163 -1.33 42.46 -23.11
C GLU A 163 -0.59 42.88 -21.83
N GLY A 164 0.70 42.53 -21.68
CA GLY A 164 1.54 42.86 -20.53
C GLY A 164 1.36 41.94 -19.32
N ASN A 165 0.61 40.87 -19.45
CA ASN A 165 0.44 39.84 -18.45
C ASN A 165 1.55 38.78 -18.56
N LEU A 166 2.71 39.09 -17.98
CA LEU A 166 3.90 38.24 -18.08
C LEU A 166 3.77 36.93 -17.32
N GLU A 167 3.01 36.87 -16.26
CA GLU A 167 2.82 35.67 -15.45
C GLU A 167 2.12 34.56 -16.24
N ASP A 168 0.95 34.88 -16.81
CA ASP A 168 0.23 33.94 -17.67
C ASP A 168 0.99 33.63 -18.96
N ALA A 169 1.67 34.62 -19.55
CA ALA A 169 2.50 34.40 -20.71
C ALA A 169 3.60 33.33 -20.46
N ILE A 170 4.31 33.45 -19.35
CA ILE A 170 5.35 32.47 -18.95
C ILE A 170 4.75 31.08 -18.73
N ASP A 171 3.60 31.00 -18.09
CA ASP A 171 2.93 29.71 -17.86
C ASP A 171 2.55 29.01 -19.18
N TYR A 172 1.95 29.76 -20.12
CA TYR A 172 1.62 29.21 -21.43
C TYR A 172 2.86 28.92 -22.29
N TYR A 173 3.96 29.67 -22.18
CA TYR A 173 5.24 29.33 -22.84
C TYR A 173 5.83 28.04 -22.28
N LYS A 174 5.76 27.83 -20.95
CA LYS A 174 6.17 26.58 -20.31
C LYS A 174 5.34 25.40 -20.79
N LYS A 175 4.02 25.57 -20.89
CA LYS A 175 3.12 24.54 -21.44
C LYS A 175 3.48 24.22 -22.90
N ALA A 176 3.65 25.25 -23.73
CA ALA A 176 3.97 25.06 -25.13
C ALA A 176 5.28 24.29 -25.37
N ILE A 177 6.37 24.64 -24.66
CA ILE A 177 7.67 23.96 -24.85
C ILE A 177 7.57 22.48 -24.44
N HIS A 178 6.87 22.15 -23.36
CA HIS A 178 6.67 20.77 -22.94
C HIS A 178 5.90 19.95 -23.98
N ARG A 179 4.91 20.54 -24.60
CA ARG A 179 4.06 19.89 -25.62
C ARG A 179 4.82 19.69 -26.95
N TYR A 180 5.59 20.68 -27.36
CA TYR A 180 6.45 20.52 -28.55
C TYR A 180 7.49 19.41 -28.36
N ILE A 181 8.05 19.25 -27.16
CA ILE A 181 8.98 18.14 -26.89
C ILE A 181 8.28 16.78 -27.06
N ASN A 182 7.01 16.67 -26.64
CA ASN A 182 6.25 15.44 -26.80
C ASN A 182 5.93 15.13 -28.26
N ASN A 183 5.81 16.18 -29.13
CA ASN A 183 5.59 16.04 -30.56
C ASN A 183 6.86 15.60 -31.34
N GLY A 184 8.01 15.57 -30.67
CA GLY A 184 9.23 14.96 -31.19
C GLY A 184 10.14 15.88 -32.01
N ILE A 185 11.03 15.27 -32.79
CA ILE A 185 12.16 15.96 -33.45
C ILE A 185 11.74 17.06 -34.48
N ASN A 186 10.59 16.94 -35.09
CA ASN A 186 10.11 17.87 -36.11
C ASN A 186 9.81 19.27 -35.56
N THR A 187 9.64 19.40 -34.24
CA THR A 187 9.30 20.65 -33.53
C THR A 187 10.53 21.33 -32.92
N MET A 188 11.75 20.90 -33.26
CA MET A 188 12.96 21.41 -32.65
C MET A 188 13.18 22.92 -32.86
N ASN A 189 12.74 23.48 -33.96
CA ASN A 189 12.85 24.91 -34.18
C ASN A 189 11.96 25.71 -33.22
N GLN A 190 10.75 25.27 -32.99
CA GLN A 190 9.81 25.84 -32.02
C GLN A 190 10.33 25.73 -30.60
N ILE A 191 10.90 24.56 -30.26
CA ILE A 191 11.54 24.34 -28.95
C ILE A 191 12.68 25.32 -28.74
N LYS A 192 13.55 25.52 -29.74
CA LYS A 192 14.67 26.46 -29.62
C LYS A 192 14.18 27.91 -29.48
N GLU A 193 13.18 28.32 -30.22
CA GLU A 193 12.58 29.66 -30.13
C GLU A 193 12.04 29.91 -28.71
N LEU A 194 11.24 28.97 -28.19
CA LEU A 194 10.66 29.05 -26.84
C LEU A 194 11.73 28.97 -25.75
N TRP A 195 12.76 28.14 -25.94
CA TRP A 195 13.88 28.06 -25.02
C TRP A 195 14.57 29.41 -24.86
N SER A 196 14.98 30.04 -25.97
CA SER A 196 15.60 31.35 -25.93
C SER A 196 14.68 32.42 -25.32
N LYS A 197 13.38 32.34 -25.60
CA LYS A 197 12.39 33.23 -24.98
C LYS A 197 12.33 33.05 -23.46
N LEU A 198 12.22 31.84 -23.00
CA LEU A 198 12.18 31.51 -21.55
C LEU A 198 13.50 31.84 -20.83
N VAL A 199 14.64 31.63 -21.46
CA VAL A 199 15.94 32.08 -20.92
C VAL A 199 15.97 33.60 -20.73
N SER A 200 15.34 34.37 -21.58
CA SER A 200 15.24 35.84 -21.45
C SER A 200 14.28 36.26 -20.34
N LEU A 201 13.18 35.53 -20.11
CA LEU A 201 12.13 35.87 -19.16
C LEU A 201 12.39 35.34 -17.74
N ILE A 202 12.83 34.10 -17.61
CA ILE A 202 12.97 33.39 -16.32
C ILE A 202 14.31 32.67 -16.14
N PRO A 203 15.45 33.31 -16.44
CA PRO A 203 16.74 32.64 -16.43
C PRO A 203 17.13 32.02 -15.10
N ASN A 204 16.57 32.50 -13.99
CA ASN A 204 16.88 32.07 -12.65
C ASN A 204 16.15 30.75 -12.24
N GLU A 205 15.15 30.32 -13.01
CA GLU A 205 14.44 29.06 -12.77
C GLU A 205 15.23 27.86 -13.32
N ILE A 206 16.44 27.64 -12.81
CA ILE A 206 17.37 26.62 -13.32
C ILE A 206 16.78 25.20 -13.30
N ASP A 207 16.00 24.85 -12.29
CA ASP A 207 15.37 23.53 -12.18
C ASP A 207 14.39 23.25 -13.33
N PHE A 208 13.66 24.26 -13.79
CA PHE A 208 12.82 24.17 -14.96
C PHE A 208 13.64 23.83 -16.21
N PHE A 209 14.77 24.52 -16.43
CA PHE A 209 15.62 24.26 -17.58
C PHE A 209 16.26 22.88 -17.55
N TYR A 210 16.68 22.39 -16.39
CA TYR A 210 17.16 21.00 -16.23
C TYR A 210 16.06 19.97 -16.49
N LEU A 211 14.82 20.26 -16.09
CA LEU A 211 13.67 19.38 -16.40
C LEU A 211 13.42 19.30 -17.90
N VAL A 212 13.38 20.46 -18.57
CA VAL A 212 13.20 20.56 -20.04
C VAL A 212 14.35 19.87 -20.76
N GLN A 213 15.60 20.12 -20.37
CA GLN A 213 16.79 19.47 -20.93
C GLN A 213 16.68 17.94 -20.87
N ARG A 214 16.32 17.37 -19.71
CA ARG A 214 16.16 15.92 -19.55
C ARG A 214 15.06 15.36 -20.46
N LYS A 215 13.94 16.08 -20.61
CA LYS A 215 12.87 15.68 -21.53
C LYS A 215 13.32 15.72 -22.99
N ILE A 216 14.07 16.74 -23.40
CA ILE A 216 14.64 16.84 -24.77
C ILE A 216 15.64 15.72 -25.01
N ALA A 217 16.56 15.49 -24.08
CA ALA A 217 17.55 14.43 -24.19
C ALA A 217 16.90 13.05 -24.37
N LYS A 218 15.84 12.77 -23.61
CA LYS A 218 15.12 11.51 -23.66
C LYS A 218 14.26 11.33 -24.92
N ASN A 219 13.51 12.38 -25.32
CA ASN A 219 12.48 12.24 -26.34
C ASN A 219 12.98 12.63 -27.75
N ILE A 220 14.06 13.42 -27.84
CA ILE A 220 14.55 13.96 -29.08
C ILE A 220 16.03 13.61 -29.32
N SER A 221 16.97 14.23 -28.57
CA SER A 221 18.41 14.01 -28.72
C SER A 221 19.17 14.63 -27.55
N GLU A 222 20.16 13.90 -27.03
CA GLU A 222 21.08 14.39 -26.01
C GLU A 222 21.91 15.55 -26.55
N ASP A 223 22.48 15.44 -27.75
CA ASP A 223 23.33 16.48 -28.35
C ASP A 223 22.59 17.81 -28.53
N ARG A 224 21.33 17.75 -28.99
CA ARG A 224 20.51 18.96 -29.17
C ARG A 224 20.19 19.62 -27.83
N SER A 225 19.98 18.84 -26.78
CA SER A 225 19.78 19.36 -25.44
C SER A 225 21.03 20.07 -24.91
N ALA A 226 22.22 19.55 -25.21
CA ALA A 226 23.50 20.17 -24.84
C ALA A 226 23.68 21.55 -25.48
N VAL A 227 23.31 21.71 -26.78
CA VAL A 227 23.37 22.99 -27.49
C VAL A 227 22.47 24.05 -26.84
N LEU A 228 21.26 23.67 -26.40
CA LEU A 228 20.37 24.60 -25.70
C LEU A 228 20.93 25.02 -24.33
N MET A 229 21.56 24.11 -23.63
CA MET A 229 22.20 24.42 -22.33
C MET A 229 23.39 25.39 -22.48
N GLN A 230 24.05 25.48 -23.64
CA GLN A 230 25.09 26.49 -23.89
C GLN A 230 24.56 27.93 -23.81
N GLU A 231 23.33 28.18 -24.27
CA GLU A 231 22.70 29.49 -24.16
C GLU A 231 22.45 29.88 -22.67
N LEU A 232 21.92 28.97 -21.91
CA LEU A 232 21.71 29.16 -20.47
C LEU A 232 23.05 29.36 -19.72
N TYR A 233 24.07 28.61 -20.08
CA TYR A 233 25.43 28.76 -19.55
C TYR A 233 25.96 30.18 -19.73
N LEU A 234 25.79 30.79 -20.92
CA LEU A 234 26.27 32.12 -21.19
C LEU A 234 25.62 33.17 -20.28
N TYR A 235 24.36 33.02 -19.96
CA TYR A 235 23.68 33.88 -18.97
C TYR A 235 24.34 33.80 -17.61
N TYR A 236 24.56 32.61 -17.06
CA TYR A 236 25.15 32.40 -15.74
C TYR A 236 26.62 32.81 -15.69
N LYS A 237 27.36 32.59 -16.75
CA LYS A 237 28.77 33.07 -16.91
C LYS A 237 28.80 34.59 -16.84
N THR A 238 27.92 35.27 -17.54
CA THR A 238 27.86 36.74 -17.59
C THR A 238 27.53 37.35 -16.24
N ASN A 239 26.67 36.67 -15.47
CA ASN A 239 26.27 37.07 -14.12
C ASN A 239 27.24 36.55 -13.02
N GLU A 240 28.39 36.04 -13.38
CA GLU A 240 29.41 35.49 -12.46
C GLU A 240 28.91 34.41 -11.48
N ASN A 241 27.82 33.72 -11.81
CA ASN A 241 27.34 32.60 -11.04
C ASN A 241 28.07 31.31 -11.44
N TRP A 242 29.28 31.21 -10.92
CA TRP A 242 30.20 30.14 -11.32
C TRP A 242 29.77 28.74 -10.91
N ASP A 243 29.00 28.60 -9.82
CA ASP A 243 28.53 27.27 -9.37
C ASP A 243 27.56 26.66 -10.39
N VAL A 244 26.52 27.40 -10.77
CA VAL A 244 25.55 26.95 -11.76
C VAL A 244 26.20 26.80 -13.15
N ALA A 245 27.08 27.74 -13.53
CA ALA A 245 27.82 27.63 -14.78
C ALA A 245 28.67 26.35 -14.86
N ILE A 246 29.36 25.98 -13.78
CA ILE A 246 30.14 24.73 -13.71
C ILE A 246 29.22 23.51 -13.82
N ASP A 247 28.08 23.50 -13.15
CA ASP A 247 27.15 22.39 -13.21
C ASP A 247 26.55 22.19 -14.63
N ILE A 248 26.25 23.30 -15.32
CA ILE A 248 25.79 23.23 -16.72
C ILE A 248 26.89 22.65 -17.62
N ILE A 249 28.14 23.12 -17.49
CA ILE A 249 29.24 22.59 -18.30
C ILE A 249 29.52 21.11 -17.99
N LYS A 250 29.43 20.71 -16.72
CA LYS A 250 29.54 19.28 -16.36
C LYS A 250 28.44 18.44 -17.03
N LEU A 251 27.21 18.97 -17.13
CA LEU A 251 26.12 18.31 -17.84
C LEU A 251 26.45 18.16 -19.33
N ILE A 252 26.93 19.23 -19.99
CA ILE A 252 27.34 19.19 -21.40
C ILE A 252 28.46 18.15 -21.60
N LEU A 253 29.48 18.14 -20.75
CA LEU A 253 30.56 17.16 -20.78
C LEU A 253 30.13 15.74 -20.50
N SER A 254 29.04 15.54 -19.76
CA SER A 254 28.49 14.19 -19.53
C SER A 254 27.84 13.61 -20.79
N ILE A 255 27.39 14.48 -21.70
CA ILE A 255 26.81 14.10 -22.99
C ILE A 255 27.95 13.87 -24.00
N ASP A 256 28.90 14.82 -24.10
CA ASP A 256 30.08 14.69 -24.93
C ASP A 256 31.36 14.94 -24.12
N ASN A 257 32.04 13.89 -23.72
CA ASN A 257 33.31 13.94 -22.99
C ASN A 257 34.47 14.58 -23.82
N GLY A 258 34.32 14.61 -25.12
CA GLY A 258 35.31 15.13 -26.07
C GLY A 258 35.14 16.60 -26.40
N ASP A 259 34.08 17.26 -25.95
CA ASP A 259 33.82 18.67 -26.26
C ASP A 259 34.94 19.60 -25.77
N LEU A 260 35.74 20.06 -26.71
CA LEU A 260 36.90 20.94 -26.43
C LEU A 260 36.47 22.33 -25.98
N TRP A 261 35.33 22.83 -26.41
CA TRP A 261 34.79 24.11 -25.96
C TRP A 261 34.37 24.00 -24.48
N ALA A 262 33.59 23.01 -24.11
CA ALA A 262 33.12 22.79 -22.74
C ALA A 262 34.31 22.56 -21.78
N ARG A 263 35.34 21.85 -22.25
CA ARG A 263 36.56 21.61 -21.45
C ARG A 263 37.38 22.91 -21.20
N ARG A 264 37.41 23.83 -22.13
CA ARG A 264 38.00 25.15 -21.92
C ARG A 264 37.13 26.00 -20.98
N GLU A 265 35.84 26.02 -21.21
CA GLU A 265 34.92 26.82 -20.42
C GLU A 265 34.90 26.39 -18.94
N ILE A 266 34.92 25.09 -18.64
CA ILE A 266 34.99 24.65 -17.24
C ILE A 266 36.28 25.08 -16.54
N THR A 267 37.39 25.06 -17.29
CA THR A 267 38.67 25.56 -16.74
C THR A 267 38.61 27.05 -16.44
N ASP A 268 38.00 27.85 -17.31
CA ASP A 268 37.82 29.28 -17.09
C ASP A 268 36.84 29.58 -15.95
N CYS A 269 35.78 28.80 -15.79
CA CYS A 269 34.87 28.88 -14.64
C CYS A 269 35.63 28.60 -13.32
N PHE A 270 36.48 27.60 -13.28
CA PHE A 270 37.29 27.30 -12.09
C PHE A 270 38.29 28.43 -11.79
N ARG A 271 38.92 29.01 -12.80
CA ARG A 271 39.82 30.18 -12.61
C ARG A 271 39.10 31.36 -12.00
N ASN A 272 37.92 31.66 -12.45
CA ASN A 272 37.12 32.77 -11.95
C ASN A 272 36.57 32.51 -10.54
N LYS A 273 36.04 31.33 -10.33
CA LYS A 273 35.48 30.91 -9.02
C LYS A 273 36.53 30.93 -7.93
N TYR A 274 37.71 30.40 -8.21
CA TYR A 274 38.82 30.25 -7.23
C TYR A 274 39.94 31.29 -7.39
N LYS A 275 39.68 32.45 -8.03
CA LYS A 275 40.68 33.47 -8.32
C LYS A 275 41.53 33.94 -7.14
N LYS A 276 41.03 33.75 -5.90
CA LYS A 276 41.74 34.12 -4.66
C LYS A 276 42.63 32.99 -4.09
N HIS A 277 42.59 31.79 -4.67
CA HIS A 277 43.32 30.64 -4.16
C HIS A 277 44.77 30.65 -4.64
N SER A 278 45.74 30.64 -3.72
CA SER A 278 47.17 30.84 -4.00
C SER A 278 47.79 29.79 -4.93
N ARG A 279 47.24 28.56 -4.93
CA ARG A 279 47.73 27.41 -5.73
C ARG A 279 46.86 27.06 -6.91
N LEU A 280 45.99 27.96 -7.36
CA LEU A 280 45.00 27.68 -8.38
C LEU A 280 45.61 27.13 -9.68
N GLU A 281 46.60 27.81 -10.28
CA GLU A 281 47.19 27.38 -11.54
C GLU A 281 47.98 26.07 -11.42
N GLU A 282 48.56 25.82 -10.26
CA GLU A 282 49.21 24.53 -9.97
C GLU A 282 48.14 23.40 -9.93
N CYS A 283 47.03 23.59 -9.21
CA CYS A 283 45.94 22.62 -9.17
C CYS A 283 45.35 22.34 -10.54
N ILE A 284 45.18 23.36 -11.40
CA ILE A 284 44.69 23.22 -12.77
C ILE A 284 45.68 22.38 -13.62
N ARG A 285 46.97 22.65 -13.54
CA ARG A 285 48.03 21.94 -14.28
C ARG A 285 48.11 20.46 -13.84
N GLU A 286 48.18 20.21 -12.53
CA GLU A 286 48.34 18.85 -11.99
C GLU A 286 47.12 17.98 -12.15
N SER A 287 45.93 18.56 -12.22
CA SER A 287 44.68 17.82 -12.47
C SER A 287 44.56 17.33 -13.91
N GLY A 288 45.30 17.95 -14.85
CA GLY A 288 45.22 17.65 -16.29
C GLY A 288 43.97 18.24 -16.95
N LEU A 289 43.41 19.29 -16.39
CA LEU A 289 42.27 20.04 -17.00
C LEU A 289 42.71 20.66 -18.34
N ILE A 290 43.93 21.17 -18.41
CA ILE A 290 44.53 21.69 -19.65
C ILE A 290 45.16 20.53 -20.39
N GLY A 291 44.47 20.01 -21.39
CA GLY A 291 44.95 18.91 -22.24
C GLY A 291 43.88 17.85 -22.50
N SER A 292 44.07 17.08 -23.56
CA SER A 292 43.10 16.07 -23.99
C SER A 292 43.42 14.63 -23.59
N ALA A 293 44.58 14.41 -22.98
CA ALA A 293 45.09 13.07 -22.71
C ALA A 293 44.38 12.33 -21.55
N ARG A 294 43.73 13.06 -20.65
CA ARG A 294 43.03 12.49 -19.50
C ARG A 294 41.53 12.63 -19.64
N ASN A 295 40.78 11.64 -19.14
CA ASN A 295 39.31 11.75 -19.07
C ASN A 295 38.94 13.05 -18.32
N VAL A 296 37.97 13.79 -18.86
CA VAL A 296 37.63 15.12 -18.37
C VAL A 296 37.08 15.08 -16.94
N PHE A 297 36.30 14.06 -16.62
CA PHE A 297 35.73 13.91 -15.26
C PHE A 297 36.78 13.51 -14.23
N ASP A 298 37.76 12.71 -14.61
CA ASP A 298 38.92 12.42 -13.78
C ASP A 298 39.77 13.68 -13.52
N ALA A 299 39.89 14.51 -14.54
CA ALA A 299 40.59 15.81 -14.40
C ALA A 299 39.80 16.78 -13.49
N ILE A 300 38.49 16.88 -13.68
CA ILE A 300 37.60 17.70 -12.84
C ILE A 300 37.64 17.21 -11.39
N SER A 301 37.44 15.91 -11.15
CA SER A 301 37.48 15.31 -9.81
C SER A 301 38.86 15.50 -9.16
N GLY A 302 39.94 15.34 -9.95
CA GLY A 302 41.29 15.61 -9.49
C GLY A 302 41.50 17.08 -9.10
N PHE A 303 40.97 18.03 -9.86
CA PHE A 303 41.01 19.44 -9.53
C PHE A 303 40.22 19.76 -8.26
N GLU A 304 38.96 19.30 -8.19
CA GLU A 304 38.07 19.57 -7.07
C GLU A 304 38.60 19.00 -5.75
N LYS A 305 39.25 17.85 -5.79
CA LYS A 305 39.97 17.31 -4.61
C LYS A 305 41.16 18.16 -4.21
N ARG A 306 42.00 18.57 -5.20
CA ARG A 306 43.21 19.38 -4.92
C ARG A 306 42.87 20.75 -4.35
N ILE A 307 41.87 21.44 -4.92
CA ILE A 307 41.47 22.78 -4.48
C ILE A 307 40.76 22.73 -3.11
N ALA A 308 40.13 21.60 -2.77
CA ALA A 308 39.50 21.40 -1.46
C ALA A 308 40.53 21.12 -0.34
N PHE A 309 41.79 20.75 -0.67
CA PHE A 309 42.84 20.54 0.31
C PHE A 309 43.50 21.87 0.68
N ASP A 310 42.79 22.69 1.43
CA ASP A 310 43.29 23.96 1.96
C ASP A 310 43.26 23.99 3.49
N THR A 311 44.01 24.90 4.08
CA THR A 311 44.11 25.07 5.53
C THR A 311 42.71 25.28 6.17
N LYS A 312 42.44 24.61 7.28
CA LYS A 312 41.17 24.58 8.02
C LYS A 312 40.04 23.76 7.37
N ASN A 313 40.27 23.20 6.18
CA ASN A 313 39.31 22.29 5.58
C ASN A 313 39.34 20.90 6.22
N PHE A 314 38.21 20.20 6.16
CA PHE A 314 38.08 18.87 6.74
C PHE A 314 38.25 17.81 5.68
N VAL A 315 38.82 16.67 6.12
CA VAL A 315 39.04 15.48 5.27
C VAL A 315 38.71 14.22 6.05
N PHE A 316 38.37 13.16 5.32
CA PHE A 316 38.14 11.84 5.90
C PHE A 316 39.18 10.85 5.38
N HIS A 317 39.75 10.12 6.30
CA HIS A 317 40.63 8.98 6.01
C HIS A 317 40.00 7.68 6.53
N ARG A 318 40.07 6.62 5.73
CA ARG A 318 39.37 5.34 6.02
C ARG A 318 39.71 4.76 7.40
N TYR A 319 40.95 4.88 7.86
CA TYR A 319 41.42 4.33 9.14
C TYR A 319 41.50 5.37 10.27
N TRP A 320 41.70 6.63 9.97
CA TRP A 320 41.93 7.69 10.98
C TRP A 320 40.73 8.59 11.20
N GLY A 321 39.70 8.40 10.39
CA GLY A 321 38.44 9.18 10.50
C GLY A 321 38.60 10.61 9.99
N VAL A 322 37.87 11.53 10.63
CA VAL A 322 37.86 12.96 10.26
C VAL A 322 39.11 13.66 10.74
N GLY A 323 39.78 14.39 9.84
CA GLY A 323 40.91 15.24 10.12
C GLY A 323 40.68 16.66 9.65
N ILE A 324 41.42 17.61 10.26
CA ILE A 324 41.47 19.02 9.86
C ILE A 324 42.85 19.34 9.30
N ILE A 325 42.92 19.96 8.15
CA ILE A 325 44.19 20.36 7.52
C ILE A 325 44.73 21.57 8.28
N GLN A 326 45.91 21.45 8.89
CA GLN A 326 46.59 22.51 9.66
C GLN A 326 47.55 23.34 8.83
N LYS A 327 48.23 22.70 7.89
CA LYS A 327 49.23 23.37 7.04
C LYS A 327 49.29 22.66 5.67
N VAL A 328 49.38 23.45 4.64
CA VAL A 328 49.60 23.02 3.26
C VAL A 328 50.91 23.62 2.77
N THR A 329 51.77 22.81 2.23
CA THR A 329 53.01 23.21 1.52
C THR A 329 52.93 22.65 0.11
N ASP A 330 53.87 23.06 -0.75
CA ASP A 330 53.86 22.66 -2.18
C ASP A 330 53.83 21.15 -2.39
N LYS A 331 54.37 20.37 -1.44
CA LYS A 331 54.52 18.91 -1.57
C LYS A 331 53.87 18.11 -0.47
N GLN A 332 53.43 18.73 0.64
CA GLN A 332 52.98 18.01 1.82
C GLN A 332 51.79 18.70 2.51
N LEU A 333 50.89 17.90 3.07
CA LEU A 333 49.80 18.34 3.94
C LEU A 333 50.04 17.82 5.36
N LEU A 334 49.92 18.72 6.35
CA LEU A 334 49.88 18.37 7.76
C LEU A 334 48.42 18.35 8.21
N ILE A 335 47.95 17.20 8.63
CA ILE A 335 46.56 16.97 8.99
C ILE A 335 46.48 16.45 10.43
N ASN A 336 45.56 17.03 11.21
CA ASN A 336 45.29 16.59 12.57
C ASN A 336 44.01 15.74 12.62
N PHE A 337 44.17 14.45 12.95
CA PHE A 337 43.07 13.47 13.09
C PHE A 337 42.59 13.31 14.56
N GLY A 338 42.71 14.37 15.34
CA GLY A 338 42.27 14.40 16.72
C GLY A 338 43.21 13.70 17.72
N LYS A 339 42.73 13.55 18.97
CA LYS A 339 43.54 13.04 20.09
C LYS A 339 44.01 11.59 19.89
N LYS A 340 43.19 10.76 19.21
CA LYS A 340 43.48 9.30 19.05
C LYS A 340 44.58 9.02 18.04
N HIS A 341 44.65 9.76 16.94
CA HIS A 341 45.54 9.48 15.82
C HIS A 341 46.62 10.56 15.59
N GLY A 342 46.46 11.72 16.27
CA GLY A 342 47.41 12.80 16.23
C GLY A 342 47.59 13.47 14.88
N LYS A 343 48.73 14.12 14.71
CA LYS A 343 49.10 14.80 13.45
C LYS A 343 49.77 13.82 12.49
N LYS A 344 49.40 13.88 11.22
CA LYS A 344 49.98 13.06 10.15
C LYS A 344 50.40 13.96 9.01
N GLU A 345 51.60 13.67 8.47
CA GLU A 345 52.09 14.31 7.26
C GLU A 345 51.94 13.35 6.09
N MET A 346 51.48 13.85 4.96
CA MET A 346 51.39 13.09 3.72
C MET A 346 51.62 13.98 2.52
N THR A 347 52.11 13.38 1.43
CA THR A 347 52.29 14.10 0.18
C THR A 347 50.96 14.43 -0.47
N SER A 348 50.91 15.45 -1.32
CA SER A 348 49.71 15.85 -2.04
C SER A 348 49.06 14.69 -2.82
N ASP A 349 49.92 13.86 -3.48
CA ASP A 349 49.41 12.71 -4.27
C ASP A 349 48.83 11.62 -3.38
N MET A 350 49.49 11.28 -2.26
CA MET A 350 48.95 10.35 -1.27
C MET A 350 47.63 10.87 -0.69
N ALA A 351 47.49 12.18 -0.45
CA ALA A 351 46.26 12.78 0.07
C ALA A 351 45.10 12.63 -0.92
N ILE A 352 45.35 12.82 -2.22
CA ILE A 352 44.31 12.69 -3.26
C ILE A 352 43.73 11.27 -3.33
N GLU A 353 44.60 10.25 -3.14
CA GLU A 353 44.21 8.86 -3.18
C GLU A 353 43.55 8.39 -1.87
N ALA A 354 44.03 8.85 -0.72
CA ALA A 354 43.65 8.34 0.59
C ALA A 354 42.57 9.16 1.30
N LEU A 355 42.36 10.41 0.90
CA LEU A 355 41.46 11.32 1.59
C LEU A 355 40.24 11.72 0.74
N GLN A 356 39.11 11.83 1.42
CA GLN A 356 37.89 12.43 0.89
C GLN A 356 37.71 13.81 1.53
N PRO A 357 37.60 14.89 0.75
CA PRO A 357 37.24 16.20 1.27
C PRO A 357 35.84 16.16 1.87
N LEU A 358 35.64 16.81 3.02
CA LEU A 358 34.37 16.93 3.68
C LEU A 358 33.94 18.39 3.81
N ALA A 359 32.67 18.67 3.57
CA ALA A 359 32.10 19.97 3.87
C ALA A 359 32.03 20.21 5.39
N PRO A 360 32.10 21.46 5.86
CA PRO A 360 32.05 21.78 7.29
C PRO A 360 30.78 21.31 8.01
N ASP A 361 29.67 21.20 7.28
CA ASP A 361 28.37 20.75 7.75
C ASP A 361 28.15 19.24 7.55
N HIS A 362 29.12 18.50 7.04
CA HIS A 362 29.05 17.05 6.90
C HIS A 362 28.83 16.37 8.25
N ILE A 363 27.92 15.41 8.33
CA ILE A 363 27.57 14.74 9.60
C ILE A 363 28.78 14.18 10.35
N TRP A 364 29.78 13.64 9.64
CA TRP A 364 31.01 13.15 10.27
C TRP A 364 31.88 14.26 10.86
N VAL A 365 31.91 15.43 10.22
CA VAL A 365 32.58 16.62 10.76
C VAL A 365 31.89 17.10 12.03
N LEU A 366 30.56 17.15 12.02
CA LEU A 366 29.76 17.52 13.18
C LEU A 366 29.97 16.55 14.34
N LYS A 367 30.04 15.25 14.09
CA LYS A 367 30.39 14.24 15.11
C LYS A 367 31.80 14.41 15.68
N ALA A 368 32.73 14.86 14.89
CA ALA A 368 34.12 15.05 15.32
C ALA A 368 34.39 16.38 16.05
N THR A 369 33.57 17.41 15.76
CA THR A 369 33.81 18.78 16.26
C THR A 369 32.87 19.20 17.38
N LYS A 370 31.66 18.64 17.45
CA LYS A 370 30.65 18.94 18.50
C LYS A 370 30.65 17.90 19.60
N THR A 371 30.20 18.29 20.79
CA THR A 371 29.97 17.31 21.84
C THR A 371 28.76 16.40 21.50
N PRO A 372 28.76 15.12 21.90
CA PRO A 372 27.63 14.23 21.66
C PRO A 372 26.29 14.77 22.18
N LYS A 373 26.33 15.46 23.33
CA LYS A 373 25.12 16.07 23.94
C LYS A 373 24.54 17.21 23.10
N ASP A 374 25.42 18.12 22.62
CA ASP A 374 24.98 19.27 21.81
C ASP A 374 24.42 18.79 20.46
N LEU A 375 25.12 17.83 19.84
CA LEU A 375 24.68 17.28 18.56
C LEU A 375 23.35 16.50 18.71
N ALA A 376 23.19 15.73 19.79
CA ALA A 376 21.94 15.03 20.09
C ALA A 376 20.79 16.01 20.31
N LYS A 377 21.05 17.13 20.99
CA LYS A 377 20.06 18.21 21.16
C LYS A 377 19.63 18.80 19.82
N MET A 378 20.59 19.19 18.98
CA MET A 378 20.32 19.72 17.63
C MET A 378 19.48 18.76 16.78
N VAL A 379 19.84 17.46 16.78
CA VAL A 379 19.14 16.42 16.02
C VAL A 379 17.71 16.19 16.53
N LYS A 380 17.47 16.35 17.84
CA LYS A 380 16.14 16.18 18.44
C LYS A 380 15.25 17.43 18.22
N ASP A 381 15.86 18.60 18.34
CA ASP A 381 15.15 19.88 18.23
C ASP A 381 14.74 20.15 16.77
N ASP A 382 15.66 19.93 15.83
CA ASP A 382 15.40 20.13 14.38
C ASP A 382 15.66 18.86 13.57
N LYS A 383 14.62 18.07 13.38
CA LYS A 383 14.67 16.83 12.61
C LYS A 383 14.84 17.07 11.12
N ALA A 384 14.27 18.16 10.60
CA ALA A 384 14.39 18.52 9.19
C ALA A 384 15.85 18.89 8.86
N TRP A 385 16.48 19.70 9.69
CA TRP A 385 17.92 20.00 9.55
C TRP A 385 18.76 18.72 9.62
N ALA A 386 18.50 17.84 10.57
CA ALA A 386 19.24 16.60 10.70
C ALA A 386 19.14 15.72 9.44
N LEU A 387 17.94 15.57 8.89
CA LEU A 387 17.71 14.84 7.64
C LEU A 387 18.44 15.49 6.47
N LYS A 388 18.31 16.82 6.30
CA LYS A 388 19.00 17.59 5.26
C LYS A 388 20.51 17.43 5.32
N THR A 389 21.06 17.54 6.53
CA THR A 389 22.51 17.38 6.78
C THR A 389 22.98 15.99 6.38
N ILE A 390 22.28 14.94 6.82
CA ILE A 390 22.68 13.57 6.51
C ILE A 390 22.55 13.27 5.02
N ILE A 391 21.42 13.60 4.40
CA ILE A 391 21.19 13.32 2.98
C ILE A 391 22.25 14.03 2.12
N LYS A 392 22.52 15.31 2.38
CA LYS A 392 23.56 16.08 1.67
C LYS A 392 24.96 15.51 1.89
N SER A 393 25.25 15.01 3.09
CA SER A 393 26.57 14.41 3.42
C SER A 393 26.91 13.20 2.55
N PHE A 394 25.90 12.50 2.01
CA PHE A 394 26.09 11.30 1.19
C PHE A 394 25.69 11.52 -0.27
N GLY A 395 26.15 12.64 -0.84
CA GLY A 395 25.94 12.94 -2.26
C GLY A 395 24.50 13.27 -2.63
N ASN A 396 23.75 13.80 -1.67
CA ASN A 396 22.33 14.15 -1.84
C ASN A 396 21.44 13.00 -2.34
N ASN A 397 21.81 11.75 -1.95
CA ASN A 397 21.07 10.54 -2.32
C ASN A 397 21.28 9.50 -1.20
N CYS A 398 20.30 9.37 -0.30
CA CYS A 398 20.45 8.63 0.94
C CYS A 398 19.18 7.86 1.32
N ASP A 399 19.33 6.59 1.69
CA ASP A 399 18.24 5.80 2.21
C ASP A 399 18.02 6.03 3.72
N PHE A 400 16.87 5.63 4.22
CA PHE A 400 16.53 5.79 5.63
C PHE A 400 17.32 4.84 6.55
N LYS A 401 17.89 3.76 6.01
CA LYS A 401 18.77 2.86 6.75
C LYS A 401 20.09 3.57 7.07
N ARG A 402 20.65 4.31 6.09
CA ARG A 402 21.84 5.12 6.29
C ARG A 402 21.61 6.20 7.33
N VAL A 403 20.45 6.89 7.30
CA VAL A 403 20.08 7.86 8.33
C VAL A 403 20.12 7.23 9.73
N LYS A 404 19.57 6.01 9.88
CA LYS A 404 19.64 5.27 11.14
C LYS A 404 21.08 4.98 11.56
N THR A 405 21.88 4.46 10.66
CA THR A 405 23.28 4.11 10.94
C THR A 405 24.11 5.32 11.39
N GLU A 406 23.80 6.50 10.86
CA GLU A 406 24.52 7.71 11.24
C GLU A 406 24.05 8.28 12.59
N LEU A 407 22.80 8.05 12.99
CA LEU A 407 22.25 8.60 14.23
C LEU A 407 22.35 7.64 15.42
N VAL A 408 22.22 6.34 15.19
CA VAL A 408 22.16 5.32 16.24
C VAL A 408 23.36 4.41 16.18
N PRO A 409 24.06 4.12 17.28
CA PRO A 409 23.81 4.62 18.64
C PRO A 409 24.55 5.94 18.96
N ALA A 410 25.32 6.49 18.02
CA ALA A 410 26.29 7.56 18.27
C ALA A 410 25.68 8.90 18.76
N ILE A 411 24.45 9.19 18.38
CA ILE A 411 23.75 10.46 18.67
C ILE A 411 22.43 10.22 19.41
N LEU A 412 21.66 9.22 18.97
CA LEU A 412 20.39 8.82 19.56
C LEU A 412 20.49 7.41 20.14
N THR A 413 19.83 7.17 21.26
CA THR A 413 19.63 5.82 21.77
C THR A 413 18.58 5.06 20.93
N PRO A 414 18.60 3.71 20.95
CA PRO A 414 17.58 2.90 20.25
C PRO A 414 16.14 3.27 20.63
N GLY A 415 15.88 3.58 21.89
CA GLY A 415 14.55 3.97 22.36
C GLY A 415 14.10 5.33 21.79
N GLU A 416 15.01 6.31 21.75
CA GLU A 416 14.74 7.63 21.18
C GLU A 416 14.53 7.58 19.66
N TRP A 417 15.21 6.68 18.97
CA TRP A 417 15.08 6.50 17.53
C TRP A 417 13.64 6.16 17.13
N THR A 418 12.91 5.36 17.90
CA THR A 418 11.56 4.93 17.55
C THR A 418 10.62 6.11 17.36
N SER A 419 10.57 7.03 18.33
CA SER A 419 9.75 8.25 18.24
C SER A 419 10.29 9.25 17.24
N TRP A 420 11.63 9.41 17.19
CA TRP A 420 12.29 10.30 16.24
C TRP A 420 12.04 9.90 14.80
N SER A 421 12.18 8.60 14.49
CA SER A 421 12.03 8.07 13.14
C SER A 421 10.61 8.19 12.59
N THR A 422 9.59 8.04 13.43
CA THR A 422 8.20 8.25 13.04
C THR A 422 7.95 9.70 12.60
N ASN A 423 8.44 10.66 13.38
CA ASN A 423 8.33 12.07 13.03
C ASN A 423 9.19 12.44 11.81
N ALA A 424 10.39 11.87 11.70
CA ALA A 424 11.28 12.10 10.56
C ALA A 424 10.67 11.61 9.23
N ARG A 425 10.00 10.46 9.22
CA ARG A 425 9.26 9.97 8.04
C ARG A 425 8.14 10.91 7.64
N ARG A 426 7.40 11.45 8.61
CA ARG A 426 6.36 12.43 8.35
C ARG A 426 6.93 13.73 7.75
N ILE A 427 8.10 14.18 8.21
CA ILE A 427 8.78 15.34 7.64
C ILE A 427 9.20 15.07 6.19
N LEU A 428 9.81 13.91 5.89
CA LEU A 428 10.15 13.52 4.52
C LEU A 428 8.94 13.47 3.59
N GLU A 429 7.77 13.15 4.13
CA GLU A 429 6.51 13.11 3.37
C GLU A 429 5.93 14.50 3.12
N ILE A 430 5.94 15.38 4.13
CA ILE A 430 5.22 16.67 4.08
C ILE A 430 6.14 17.81 3.59
N ASP A 431 7.39 17.88 4.05
CA ASP A 431 8.29 19.00 3.72
C ASP A 431 8.66 18.99 2.23
N ALA A 432 8.28 20.06 1.54
CA ALA A 432 8.46 20.22 0.09
C ALA A 432 9.92 20.30 -0.38
N THR A 433 10.87 20.49 0.55
CA THR A 433 12.31 20.46 0.22
C THR A 433 12.90 19.06 0.11
N PHE A 434 12.19 18.04 0.58
CA PHE A 434 12.60 16.64 0.38
C PHE A 434 11.92 16.04 -0.84
N GLY A 435 12.68 15.29 -1.61
CA GLY A 435 12.20 14.53 -2.77
C GLY A 435 12.62 13.08 -2.69
N ILE A 436 12.05 12.28 -3.57
CA ILE A 436 12.45 10.88 -3.80
C ILE A 436 13.23 10.83 -5.12
N ASN A 437 14.27 10.01 -5.16
CA ASN A 437 14.99 9.77 -6.40
C ASN A 437 14.06 9.06 -7.39
N PRO A 438 13.83 9.59 -8.60
CA PRO A 438 12.91 8.98 -9.58
C PRO A 438 13.30 7.56 -10.01
N ASN A 439 14.54 7.15 -9.77
CA ASN A 439 15.04 5.81 -10.12
C ASN A 439 14.95 4.81 -8.96
N ASP A 440 14.85 5.29 -7.72
CA ASP A 440 14.78 4.43 -6.52
C ASP A 440 13.92 5.08 -5.43
N ILE A 441 12.76 4.49 -5.16
CA ILE A 441 11.79 4.97 -4.17
C ILE A 441 12.34 5.01 -2.73
N ASN A 442 13.40 4.27 -2.43
CA ASN A 442 14.00 4.24 -1.10
C ASN A 442 15.03 5.35 -0.87
N MET A 443 15.40 6.08 -1.92
CA MET A 443 16.45 7.10 -1.88
C MET A 443 15.83 8.50 -1.82
N TYR A 444 16.18 9.21 -0.76
CA TYR A 444 15.73 10.59 -0.52
C TYR A 444 16.77 11.59 -1.01
N THR A 445 16.29 12.73 -1.49
CA THR A 445 17.10 13.85 -1.95
C THR A 445 16.64 15.15 -1.27
N VAL A 446 17.52 16.11 -1.12
CA VAL A 446 17.22 17.47 -0.66
C VAL A 446 17.39 18.43 -1.83
N ARG A 447 16.38 19.21 -2.11
CA ARG A 447 16.42 20.20 -3.18
C ARG A 447 16.72 21.60 -2.62
N PRO A 448 17.35 22.47 -3.40
CA PRO A 448 17.62 23.84 -2.99
C PRO A 448 16.33 24.64 -2.79
N HIS A 449 15.29 24.33 -3.55
CA HIS A 449 13.97 24.95 -3.46
C HIS A 449 12.90 23.92 -3.14
N ALA A 450 11.79 24.39 -2.54
CA ALA A 450 10.62 23.57 -2.28
C ALA A 450 10.03 23.06 -3.61
N ILE A 451 9.74 21.77 -3.68
CA ILE A 451 9.05 21.17 -4.83
C ILE A 451 7.56 21.09 -4.53
N SER A 452 6.73 21.23 -5.58
CA SER A 452 5.28 21.10 -5.42
C SER A 452 4.88 19.68 -5.01
N GLN A 453 3.71 19.55 -4.42
CA GLN A 453 3.15 18.24 -4.05
C GLN A 453 2.96 17.34 -5.28
N GLU A 454 2.59 17.95 -6.41
CA GLU A 454 2.46 17.30 -7.71
C GLU A 454 3.78 16.68 -8.16
N GLU A 455 4.85 17.47 -8.12
CA GLU A 455 6.17 16.97 -8.54
C GLU A 455 6.65 15.86 -7.62
N LYS A 456 6.39 15.98 -6.31
CA LYS A 456 6.75 14.96 -5.34
C LYS A 456 6.04 13.64 -5.64
N LEU A 457 4.72 13.65 -5.85
CA LEU A 457 3.93 12.48 -6.20
C LEU A 457 4.31 11.90 -7.57
N SER A 458 4.59 12.75 -8.56
CA SER A 458 5.07 12.31 -9.87
C SER A 458 6.41 11.57 -9.79
N ASN A 459 7.36 12.07 -8.99
CA ASN A 459 8.64 11.40 -8.77
C ASN A 459 8.46 10.06 -8.05
N GLU A 460 7.58 10.00 -7.05
CA GLU A 460 7.22 8.75 -6.35
C GLU A 460 6.60 7.74 -7.32
N PHE A 461 5.68 8.18 -8.16
CA PHE A 461 5.05 7.35 -9.18
C PHE A 461 6.07 6.77 -10.18
N LYS A 462 7.02 7.59 -10.65
CA LYS A 462 8.08 7.15 -11.56
C LYS A 462 9.05 6.15 -10.90
N ALA A 463 9.37 6.37 -9.63
CA ALA A 463 10.23 5.48 -8.85
C ALA A 463 9.58 4.12 -8.52
N GLN A 464 8.25 4.08 -8.45
CA GLN A 464 7.51 2.87 -8.10
C GLN A 464 7.50 1.87 -9.27
N LYS A 465 7.88 0.61 -9.01
CA LYS A 465 7.90 -0.46 -10.03
C LYS A 465 6.64 -1.33 -10.04
N GLN A 466 5.95 -1.41 -8.90
CA GLN A 466 4.77 -2.26 -8.76
C GLN A 466 3.51 -1.55 -9.27
N PHE A 467 2.78 -2.20 -10.17
CA PHE A 467 1.62 -1.63 -10.85
C PHE A 467 0.53 -1.12 -9.89
N PHE A 468 0.06 -1.94 -8.96
CA PHE A 468 -0.98 -1.53 -8.01
C PHE A 468 -0.54 -0.44 -7.03
N ALA A 469 0.74 -0.41 -6.67
CA ALA A 469 1.28 0.69 -5.87
C ALA A 469 1.36 2.00 -6.65
N ARG A 470 1.54 1.97 -7.98
CA ARG A 470 1.38 3.16 -8.84
C ARG A 470 -0.05 3.67 -8.84
N ILE A 471 -1.05 2.78 -8.87
CA ILE A 471 -2.46 3.18 -8.75
C ILE A 471 -2.68 3.92 -7.42
N ASP A 472 -2.13 3.42 -6.31
CA ASP A 472 -2.28 4.07 -5.00
C ASP A 472 -1.72 5.49 -4.98
N ILE A 473 -0.52 5.71 -5.54
CA ILE A 473 0.11 7.03 -5.64
C ILE A 473 -0.72 7.94 -6.55
N PHE A 474 -1.17 7.44 -7.70
CA PHE A 474 -1.98 8.20 -8.64
C PHE A 474 -3.32 8.62 -8.04
N MET A 475 -3.99 7.70 -7.34
CA MET A 475 -5.25 8.00 -6.66
C MET A 475 -5.05 8.91 -5.43
N LYS A 476 -3.89 8.86 -4.76
CA LYS A 476 -3.52 9.85 -3.74
C LYS A 476 -3.43 11.26 -4.34
N TYR A 477 -2.84 11.39 -5.54
CA TYR A 477 -2.82 12.64 -6.28
C TYR A 477 -4.24 13.10 -6.64
N PHE A 478 -5.04 12.22 -7.22
CA PHE A 478 -6.40 12.53 -7.66
C PHE A 478 -7.32 12.95 -6.51
N ASN A 479 -7.23 12.29 -5.35
CA ASN A 479 -8.08 12.56 -4.19
C ASN A 479 -7.62 13.76 -3.35
N SER A 480 -6.44 14.35 -3.63
CA SER A 480 -5.94 15.50 -2.88
C SER A 480 -6.54 16.81 -3.43
N ASP A 481 -7.04 17.66 -2.53
CA ASP A 481 -7.55 19.00 -2.90
C ASP A 481 -6.43 20.00 -3.23
N GLU A 482 -5.20 19.69 -2.83
CA GLU A 482 -4.03 20.56 -3.00
C GLU A 482 -3.33 20.38 -4.35
N THR A 483 -3.75 19.41 -5.17
CA THR A 483 -3.11 19.05 -6.44
C THR A 483 -3.95 19.48 -7.63
N ASP A 484 -3.28 20.03 -8.64
CA ASP A 484 -3.91 20.37 -9.93
C ASP A 484 -4.10 19.12 -10.81
N LYS A 485 -5.36 18.71 -11.01
CA LYS A 485 -5.73 17.55 -11.85
C LYS A 485 -5.72 17.87 -13.34
N ASP A 486 -5.52 19.13 -13.71
CA ASP A 486 -5.38 19.56 -15.12
C ASP A 486 -3.88 19.78 -15.47
N SER A 487 -2.97 19.47 -14.54
CA SER A 487 -1.53 19.57 -14.76
C SER A 487 -0.99 18.53 -15.74
N GLU A 488 0.14 18.87 -16.38
CA GLU A 488 0.82 17.93 -17.27
C GLU A 488 1.37 16.70 -16.53
N LEU A 489 1.75 16.85 -15.26
CA LEU A 489 2.20 15.74 -14.43
C LEU A 489 1.08 14.74 -14.16
N PHE A 490 -0.13 15.23 -13.90
CA PHE A 490 -1.31 14.38 -13.76
C PHE A 490 -1.60 13.62 -15.06
N THR A 491 -1.58 14.33 -16.19
CA THR A 491 -1.82 13.72 -17.51
C THR A 491 -0.75 12.69 -17.88
N GLU A 492 0.52 12.94 -17.54
CA GLU A 492 1.60 11.97 -17.75
C GLU A 492 1.35 10.67 -16.95
N MET A 493 0.96 10.79 -15.68
CA MET A 493 0.63 9.63 -14.84
C MET A 493 -0.65 8.92 -15.32
N PHE A 494 -1.68 9.65 -15.73
CA PHE A 494 -2.90 9.10 -16.29
C PHE A 494 -2.62 8.33 -17.58
N SER A 495 -1.77 8.88 -18.46
CA SER A 495 -1.41 8.24 -19.75
C SER A 495 -0.73 6.87 -19.53
N TYR A 496 -0.07 6.66 -18.42
CA TYR A 496 0.48 5.34 -18.10
C TYR A 496 -0.61 4.27 -18.06
N PHE A 497 -1.75 4.55 -17.41
CA PHE A 497 -2.88 3.61 -17.34
C PHE A 497 -3.65 3.57 -18.66
N ALA A 498 -3.86 4.72 -19.32
CA ALA A 498 -4.53 4.78 -20.61
C ALA A 498 -3.81 3.95 -21.68
N ASN A 499 -2.49 3.83 -21.61
CA ASN A 499 -1.70 3.03 -22.55
C ASN A 499 -1.96 1.53 -22.44
N TYR A 500 -2.32 1.01 -21.25
CA TYR A 500 -2.77 -0.39 -21.13
C TYR A 500 -4.05 -0.66 -21.91
N LEU A 501 -4.88 0.35 -22.13
CA LEU A 501 -6.14 0.25 -22.87
C LEU A 501 -5.96 0.40 -24.39
N LYS A 502 -4.85 1.00 -24.84
CA LYS A 502 -4.59 1.20 -26.28
C LYS A 502 -4.13 -0.06 -26.99
N SER A 503 -3.39 -0.93 -26.29
CA SER A 503 -2.84 -2.15 -26.88
C SER A 503 -2.71 -3.25 -25.82
N PHE A 504 -3.55 -4.26 -25.90
CA PHE A 504 -3.47 -5.46 -25.07
C PHE A 504 -3.80 -6.70 -25.93
N SER A 505 -3.24 -7.83 -25.60
CA SER A 505 -3.47 -9.11 -26.25
C SER A 505 -4.45 -10.01 -25.47
N ALA A 506 -4.65 -9.70 -24.20
CA ALA A 506 -5.57 -10.38 -23.29
C ALA A 506 -5.96 -9.45 -22.16
N VAL A 507 -7.15 -9.64 -21.60
CA VAL A 507 -7.64 -8.85 -20.47
C VAL A 507 -7.03 -9.37 -19.17
N THR A 508 -5.90 -8.79 -18.78
CA THR A 508 -5.22 -9.05 -17.52
C THR A 508 -5.79 -8.20 -16.38
N GLU A 509 -5.39 -8.50 -15.12
CA GLU A 509 -5.75 -7.68 -13.97
C GLU A 509 -5.24 -6.23 -14.11
N GLN A 510 -4.16 -6.00 -14.84
CA GLN A 510 -3.61 -4.67 -15.09
C GLN A 510 -4.47 -3.89 -16.09
N VAL A 511 -4.96 -4.56 -17.13
CA VAL A 511 -5.89 -3.96 -18.11
C VAL A 511 -7.21 -3.62 -17.43
N MET A 512 -7.78 -4.56 -16.67
CA MET A 512 -9.04 -4.33 -15.96
C MET A 512 -8.90 -3.21 -14.92
N ALA A 513 -7.84 -3.21 -14.11
CA ALA A 513 -7.60 -2.15 -13.14
C ALA A 513 -7.38 -0.79 -13.81
N SER A 514 -6.67 -0.76 -14.95
CA SER A 514 -6.51 0.47 -15.74
C SER A 514 -7.85 0.99 -16.25
N TYR A 515 -8.73 0.11 -16.73
CA TYR A 515 -10.08 0.49 -17.16
C TYR A 515 -10.88 1.12 -16.03
N LEU A 516 -10.89 0.50 -14.85
CA LEU A 516 -11.62 1.00 -13.68
C LEU A 516 -11.11 2.38 -13.24
N VAL A 517 -9.78 2.55 -13.18
CA VAL A 517 -9.15 3.83 -12.84
C VAL A 517 -9.46 4.89 -13.88
N VAL A 518 -9.24 4.60 -15.17
CA VAL A 518 -9.52 5.54 -16.27
C VAL A 518 -10.98 5.94 -16.28
N ARG A 519 -11.90 4.98 -16.16
CA ARG A 519 -13.34 5.27 -16.11
C ARG A 519 -13.70 6.22 -14.96
N LYS A 520 -13.14 5.99 -13.77
CA LYS A 520 -13.38 6.82 -12.57
C LYS A 520 -12.90 8.26 -12.80
N ILE A 521 -11.70 8.42 -13.37
CA ILE A 521 -11.12 9.73 -13.66
C ILE A 521 -11.94 10.45 -14.74
N VAL A 522 -12.29 9.75 -15.82
CA VAL A 522 -13.04 10.32 -16.93
C VAL A 522 -14.45 10.75 -16.52
N ALA A 523 -15.08 10.08 -15.57
CA ALA A 523 -16.38 10.49 -15.02
C ALA A 523 -16.34 11.91 -14.40
N GLU A 524 -15.19 12.33 -13.85
CA GLU A 524 -14.99 13.68 -13.29
C GLU A 524 -14.25 14.63 -14.25
N ARG A 525 -13.46 14.06 -15.16
CA ARG A 525 -12.56 14.78 -16.09
C ARG A 525 -12.73 14.22 -17.51
N SER A 526 -13.86 14.51 -18.14
CA SER A 526 -14.26 13.97 -19.45
C SER A 526 -13.22 14.25 -20.56
N HIS A 527 -12.50 15.37 -20.46
CA HIS A 527 -11.44 15.74 -21.42
C HIS A 527 -10.25 14.77 -21.45
N LEU A 528 -10.06 13.96 -20.42
CA LEU A 528 -9.02 12.91 -20.37
C LEU A 528 -9.46 11.60 -21.03
N ASN A 529 -10.68 11.54 -21.59
CA ASN A 529 -11.19 10.36 -22.26
C ASN A 529 -10.24 9.89 -23.37
N PRO A 530 -9.65 8.67 -23.27
CA PRO A 530 -8.73 8.15 -24.29
C PRO A 530 -9.43 7.65 -25.55
N ASN A 531 -10.73 7.87 -25.70
CA ASN A 531 -11.59 7.37 -26.80
C ASN A 531 -11.47 5.85 -26.98
N PHE A 532 -11.52 5.14 -25.85
CA PHE A 532 -11.42 3.71 -25.82
C PHE A 532 -12.71 3.05 -26.32
N LYS A 533 -12.61 2.24 -27.38
CA LYS A 533 -13.77 1.68 -28.11
C LYS A 533 -14.42 0.48 -27.42
N TYR A 534 -13.70 -0.22 -26.55
CA TYR A 534 -14.23 -1.38 -25.86
C TYR A 534 -15.10 -0.95 -24.68
N THR A 535 -16.26 -1.59 -24.56
CA THR A 535 -17.12 -1.41 -23.40
C THR A 535 -16.64 -2.30 -22.22
N PHE A 536 -17.17 -2.06 -21.04
CA PHE A 536 -16.93 -2.99 -19.92
C PHE A 536 -17.41 -4.42 -20.24
N GLY A 537 -18.52 -4.53 -20.98
CA GLY A 537 -19.04 -5.81 -21.42
C GLY A 537 -18.10 -6.58 -22.33
N ASP A 538 -17.44 -5.89 -23.25
CA ASP A 538 -16.45 -6.49 -24.15
C ASP A 538 -15.25 -7.02 -23.35
N LEU A 539 -14.70 -6.21 -22.44
CA LEU A 539 -13.60 -6.62 -21.59
C LEU A 539 -13.99 -7.78 -20.66
N PHE A 540 -15.18 -7.70 -20.09
CA PHE A 540 -15.68 -8.74 -19.19
C PHE A 540 -15.92 -10.06 -19.92
N GLY A 541 -16.35 -10.01 -21.20
CA GLY A 541 -16.55 -11.19 -22.03
C GLY A 541 -15.26 -11.93 -22.39
N GLU A 542 -14.12 -11.28 -22.33
CA GLU A 542 -12.79 -11.88 -22.55
C GLU A 542 -12.15 -12.45 -21.27
N ILE A 543 -12.80 -12.30 -20.10
CA ILE A 543 -12.29 -12.84 -18.84
C ILE A 543 -12.68 -14.30 -18.73
N ASP A 544 -11.71 -15.18 -18.53
CA ASP A 544 -11.92 -16.64 -18.37
C ASP A 544 -12.71 -16.94 -17.08
N ASP A 545 -12.28 -16.41 -15.94
CA ASP A 545 -12.96 -16.55 -14.65
C ASP A 545 -13.05 -15.19 -13.92
N PRO A 546 -14.25 -14.61 -13.83
CA PRO A 546 -14.47 -13.36 -13.08
C PRO A 546 -14.09 -13.43 -11.58
N ARG A 547 -14.07 -14.62 -10.98
CA ARG A 547 -13.66 -14.81 -9.57
C ARG A 547 -12.17 -14.64 -9.41
N GLU A 548 -11.38 -15.21 -10.32
CA GLU A 548 -9.92 -15.03 -10.35
C GLU A 548 -9.56 -13.58 -10.64
N MET A 549 -10.27 -12.95 -11.58
CA MET A 549 -10.09 -11.52 -11.85
C MET A 549 -10.35 -10.68 -10.58
N TYR A 550 -11.44 -10.90 -9.87
CA TYR A 550 -11.75 -10.19 -8.62
C TYR A 550 -10.66 -10.39 -7.56
N GLN A 551 -10.10 -11.59 -7.44
CA GLN A 551 -9.04 -11.90 -6.47
C GLN A 551 -7.71 -11.25 -6.83
N SER A 552 -7.36 -11.18 -8.11
CA SER A 552 -6.11 -10.57 -8.61
C SER A 552 -6.12 -9.04 -8.50
N LEU A 553 -7.29 -8.40 -8.53
CA LEU A 553 -7.42 -6.96 -8.23
C LEU A 553 -7.06 -6.70 -6.77
N LYS A 554 -6.22 -5.68 -6.54
CA LYS A 554 -5.74 -5.30 -5.20
C LYS A 554 -6.30 -3.94 -4.81
N ASP A 555 -7.03 -3.93 -3.70
CA ASP A 555 -7.43 -2.67 -3.05
C ASP A 555 -6.21 -2.02 -2.39
N THR A 556 -6.20 -0.69 -2.37
CA THR A 556 -5.18 0.13 -1.74
C THR A 556 -5.83 1.09 -0.74
N LYS A 557 -5.05 1.96 -0.12
CA LYS A 557 -5.60 2.98 0.80
C LYS A 557 -6.48 4.00 0.08
N ASN A 558 -6.18 4.29 -1.17
CA ASN A 558 -6.80 5.38 -1.94
C ASN A 558 -7.78 4.87 -3.00
N THR A 559 -7.92 3.56 -3.18
CA THR A 559 -8.82 2.98 -4.18
C THR A 559 -9.37 1.62 -3.76
N SER A 560 -10.59 1.35 -4.16
CA SER A 560 -11.33 0.11 -3.93
C SER A 560 -11.65 -0.58 -5.26
N LEU A 561 -10.62 -1.02 -5.98
CA LEU A 561 -10.76 -1.64 -7.32
C LEU A 561 -11.75 -2.81 -7.34
N ARG A 562 -11.76 -3.62 -6.30
CA ARG A 562 -12.70 -4.74 -6.18
C ARG A 562 -14.14 -4.26 -6.10
N GLN A 563 -14.39 -3.18 -5.36
CA GLN A 563 -15.72 -2.59 -5.27
C GLN A 563 -16.13 -1.94 -6.59
N ASP A 564 -15.21 -1.22 -7.24
CA ASP A 564 -15.44 -0.59 -8.53
C ASP A 564 -15.74 -1.65 -9.61
N PHE A 565 -15.06 -2.79 -9.61
CA PHE A 565 -15.34 -3.93 -10.49
C PHE A 565 -16.76 -4.48 -10.29
N LEU A 566 -17.16 -4.73 -9.04
CA LEU A 566 -18.52 -5.17 -8.75
C LEU A 566 -19.59 -4.13 -9.16
N ASN A 567 -19.31 -2.85 -8.92
CA ASN A 567 -20.21 -1.78 -9.34
C ASN A 567 -20.34 -1.72 -10.88
N CYS A 568 -19.25 -1.91 -11.62
CA CYS A 568 -19.30 -1.97 -13.08
C CYS A 568 -20.13 -3.18 -13.56
N ILE A 569 -19.97 -4.36 -12.97
CA ILE A 569 -20.80 -5.52 -13.27
C ILE A 569 -22.29 -5.16 -13.09
N ARG A 570 -22.62 -4.57 -11.94
CA ARG A 570 -24.00 -4.23 -11.61
C ARG A 570 -24.62 -3.17 -12.53
N THR A 571 -23.86 -2.14 -12.89
CA THR A 571 -24.38 -0.97 -13.59
C THR A 571 -24.31 -1.09 -15.10
N LEU A 572 -23.39 -1.90 -15.63
CA LEU A 572 -23.09 -1.94 -17.06
C LEU A 572 -23.47 -3.26 -17.74
N LEU A 573 -23.67 -4.36 -16.96
CA LEU A 573 -24.04 -5.64 -17.54
C LEU A 573 -25.52 -5.95 -17.30
N PRO A 574 -26.30 -6.31 -18.33
CA PRO A 574 -27.72 -6.60 -18.18
C PRO A 574 -27.99 -7.85 -17.33
N ASN A 575 -27.09 -8.83 -17.38
CA ASN A 575 -27.17 -10.10 -16.65
C ASN A 575 -26.41 -10.09 -15.31
N TRP A 576 -26.18 -8.92 -14.71
CA TRP A 576 -25.41 -8.76 -13.49
C TRP A 576 -25.89 -9.64 -12.31
N LYS A 577 -27.21 -9.92 -12.22
CA LYS A 577 -27.79 -10.77 -11.16
C LYS A 577 -27.27 -12.21 -11.23
N GLU A 578 -27.18 -12.77 -12.44
CA GLU A 578 -26.64 -14.10 -12.66
C GLU A 578 -25.14 -14.16 -12.38
N ILE A 579 -24.42 -13.09 -12.78
CA ILE A 579 -22.98 -12.98 -12.53
C ILE A 579 -22.72 -12.89 -11.03
N TYR A 580 -23.46 -12.06 -10.29
CA TYR A 580 -23.34 -11.94 -8.84
C TYR A 580 -23.65 -13.27 -8.14
N THR A 581 -24.66 -13.99 -8.60
CA THR A 581 -25.00 -15.32 -8.07
C THR A 581 -23.82 -16.30 -8.27
N LYS A 582 -23.18 -16.28 -9.43
CA LYS A 582 -21.99 -17.13 -9.71
C LYS A 582 -20.75 -16.70 -8.91
N LEU A 583 -20.58 -15.43 -8.68
CA LEU A 583 -19.44 -14.89 -7.90
C LEU A 583 -19.61 -15.16 -6.40
N PHE A 584 -20.82 -15.13 -5.89
CA PHE A 584 -21.12 -15.08 -4.46
C PHE A 584 -20.47 -16.18 -3.61
N PRO A 585 -20.41 -17.46 -3.99
CA PRO A 585 -19.78 -18.44 -3.11
C PRO A 585 -18.28 -18.19 -2.87
N SER A 586 -17.60 -17.52 -3.80
CA SER A 586 -16.18 -17.20 -3.71
C SER A 586 -15.91 -15.74 -3.32
N VAL A 587 -16.84 -14.84 -3.66
CA VAL A 587 -16.77 -13.41 -3.35
C VAL A 587 -17.83 -13.07 -2.29
N LEU A 588 -17.42 -13.08 -1.02
CA LEU A 588 -18.31 -12.94 0.12
C LEU A 588 -18.42 -11.45 0.54
N ARG A 589 -19.36 -10.74 -0.09
CA ARG A 589 -19.66 -9.33 0.21
C ARG A 589 -21.12 -9.14 0.58
N ARG A 590 -21.37 -8.54 1.74
CA ARG A 590 -22.73 -8.25 2.20
C ARG A 590 -23.50 -7.38 1.21
N GLU A 591 -22.87 -6.37 0.63
CA GLU A 591 -23.47 -5.45 -0.33
C GLU A 591 -23.99 -6.16 -1.59
N MET A 592 -23.27 -7.18 -2.10
CA MET A 592 -23.74 -7.98 -3.24
C MET A 592 -25.03 -8.72 -2.90
N LEU A 593 -25.06 -9.30 -1.72
CA LEU A 593 -26.23 -10.05 -1.23
C LEU A 593 -27.43 -9.14 -1.11
N ASP A 594 -27.27 -7.99 -0.46
CA ASP A 594 -28.35 -7.02 -0.25
C ASP A 594 -28.90 -6.50 -1.58
N GLN A 595 -28.02 -6.30 -2.59
CA GLN A 595 -28.44 -5.88 -3.92
C GLN A 595 -29.23 -6.96 -4.65
N LEU A 596 -28.83 -8.23 -4.56
CA LEU A 596 -29.60 -9.35 -5.12
C LEU A 596 -30.99 -9.45 -4.48
N ILE A 597 -31.07 -9.34 -3.15
CA ILE A 597 -32.30 -9.41 -2.39
C ILE A 597 -33.26 -8.24 -2.75
N THR A 598 -32.71 -7.01 -2.72
CA THR A 598 -33.51 -5.79 -2.98
C THR A 598 -34.05 -5.76 -4.41
N ASN A 599 -33.32 -6.36 -5.37
CA ASN A 599 -33.73 -6.42 -6.78
C ASN A 599 -34.52 -7.69 -7.15
N GLY A 600 -35.12 -8.38 -6.13
CA GLY A 600 -36.04 -9.48 -6.34
C GLY A 600 -35.39 -10.82 -6.70
N HIS A 601 -34.08 -10.99 -6.42
CA HIS A 601 -33.36 -12.24 -6.70
C HIS A 601 -33.12 -13.10 -5.44
N VAL A 602 -34.05 -12.96 -4.45
CA VAL A 602 -33.91 -13.59 -3.14
C VAL A 602 -33.94 -15.14 -3.21
N ASP A 603 -34.70 -15.72 -4.16
CA ASP A 603 -34.76 -17.19 -4.30
C ASP A 603 -33.40 -17.78 -4.74
N ALA A 604 -32.67 -17.10 -5.60
CA ALA A 604 -31.30 -17.52 -5.93
C ALA A 604 -30.36 -17.43 -4.71
N VAL A 605 -30.53 -16.41 -3.88
CA VAL A 605 -29.73 -16.27 -2.64
C VAL A 605 -30.07 -17.38 -1.64
N LYS A 606 -31.35 -17.71 -1.48
CA LYS A 606 -31.81 -18.84 -0.66
C LYS A 606 -31.19 -20.15 -1.14
N LYS A 607 -31.21 -20.38 -2.46
CA LYS A 607 -30.61 -21.57 -3.07
C LYS A 607 -29.10 -21.65 -2.79
N LEU A 608 -28.37 -20.55 -2.96
CA LEU A 608 -26.95 -20.48 -2.63
C LEU A 608 -26.66 -20.77 -1.15
N ALA A 609 -27.50 -20.27 -0.24
CA ALA A 609 -27.37 -20.58 1.17
C ALA A 609 -27.55 -22.07 1.42
N VAL A 610 -28.61 -22.69 0.86
CA VAL A 610 -28.85 -24.14 1.01
C VAL A 610 -27.68 -24.94 0.45
N GLU A 611 -27.24 -24.69 -0.77
CA GLU A 611 -26.10 -25.35 -1.41
C GLU A 611 -24.82 -25.22 -0.57
N SER A 612 -24.57 -24.04 -0.02
CA SER A 612 -23.40 -23.80 0.84
C SER A 612 -23.41 -24.67 2.10
N PHE A 613 -24.59 -24.84 2.74
CA PHE A 613 -24.72 -25.70 3.93
C PHE A 613 -24.77 -27.20 3.59
N GLU A 614 -25.18 -27.56 2.40
CA GLU A 614 -25.16 -28.94 1.93
C GLU A 614 -23.74 -29.39 1.54
N ASP A 615 -23.03 -28.56 0.79
CA ASP A 615 -21.64 -28.83 0.41
C ASP A 615 -20.64 -27.95 1.17
N TYR A 616 -20.77 -27.93 2.48
CA TYR A 616 -19.93 -27.13 3.39
C TYR A 616 -18.42 -27.42 3.28
N ARG A 617 -18.05 -28.58 2.72
CA ARG A 617 -16.64 -28.95 2.51
C ARG A 617 -15.97 -28.05 1.48
N VAL A 618 -16.70 -27.68 0.45
CA VAL A 618 -16.25 -26.76 -0.61
C VAL A 618 -16.48 -25.29 -0.21
N TYR A 619 -17.65 -24.98 0.36
CA TYR A 619 -18.11 -23.62 0.63
C TYR A 619 -17.98 -23.22 2.11
N ARG A 620 -16.96 -23.67 2.81
CA ARG A 620 -16.78 -23.43 4.26
C ARG A 620 -16.83 -21.95 4.65
N GLU A 621 -16.21 -21.08 3.89
CA GLU A 621 -16.24 -19.64 4.15
C GLU A 621 -17.63 -19.03 3.90
N ALA A 622 -18.38 -19.52 2.93
CA ALA A 622 -19.76 -19.08 2.67
C ALA A 622 -20.68 -19.48 3.82
N VAL A 623 -20.52 -20.69 4.37
CA VAL A 623 -21.28 -21.13 5.58
C VAL A 623 -21.02 -20.19 6.74
N ILE A 624 -19.75 -19.85 7.00
CA ILE A 624 -19.37 -18.92 8.06
C ILE A 624 -19.97 -17.53 7.82
N PHE A 625 -19.91 -17.07 6.57
CA PHE A 625 -20.48 -15.79 6.16
C PHE A 625 -22.00 -15.75 6.41
N PHE A 626 -22.76 -16.72 5.93
CA PHE A 626 -24.20 -16.80 6.14
C PHE A 626 -24.56 -16.86 7.61
N PHE A 627 -23.84 -17.68 8.38
CA PHE A 627 -24.07 -17.78 9.82
C PHE A 627 -23.80 -16.45 10.54
N ARG A 628 -22.73 -15.74 10.18
CA ARG A 628 -22.36 -14.49 10.82
C ARG A 628 -23.30 -13.36 10.45
N GLU A 629 -23.60 -13.20 9.14
CA GLU A 629 -24.27 -12.02 8.61
C GLU A 629 -25.79 -12.18 8.44
N CYS A 630 -26.28 -13.39 8.16
CA CYS A 630 -27.63 -13.56 7.64
C CYS A 630 -28.56 -14.41 8.53
N ARG A 631 -28.07 -15.13 9.53
CA ARG A 631 -28.85 -16.09 10.32
C ARG A 631 -30.14 -15.54 10.95
N ASN A 632 -30.18 -14.24 11.25
CA ASN A 632 -31.32 -13.58 11.90
C ASN A 632 -32.34 -13.02 10.90
N GLU A 633 -32.03 -13.01 9.59
CA GLU A 633 -32.88 -12.43 8.57
C GLU A 633 -34.07 -13.35 8.22
N GLU A 634 -35.19 -12.76 7.86
CA GLU A 634 -36.40 -13.51 7.56
C GLU A 634 -36.24 -14.41 6.34
N TRP A 635 -35.64 -13.89 5.26
CA TRP A 635 -35.37 -14.69 4.07
C TRP A 635 -34.51 -15.91 4.33
N PHE A 636 -33.54 -15.78 5.28
CA PHE A 636 -32.68 -16.91 5.63
C PHE A 636 -33.42 -17.96 6.45
N LYS A 637 -34.33 -17.55 7.34
CA LYS A 637 -35.18 -18.48 8.08
C LYS A 637 -36.09 -19.30 7.16
N GLU A 638 -36.53 -18.69 6.07
CA GLU A 638 -37.37 -19.35 5.04
C GLU A 638 -36.59 -20.43 4.22
N THR A 639 -35.26 -20.49 4.31
CA THR A 639 -34.46 -21.55 3.64
C THR A 639 -34.65 -22.93 4.26
N GLY A 640 -35.25 -23.02 5.44
CA GLY A 640 -35.41 -24.28 6.18
C GLY A 640 -34.15 -24.77 6.87
N ILE A 641 -33.03 -23.99 6.84
CA ILE A 641 -31.79 -24.33 7.54
C ILE A 641 -31.99 -24.03 9.03
N SER A 642 -32.27 -25.05 9.82
CA SER A 642 -32.47 -24.92 11.26
C SER A 642 -31.20 -24.40 11.96
N GLN A 643 -31.38 -23.75 13.12
CA GLN A 643 -30.26 -23.28 13.93
C GLN A 643 -29.33 -24.46 14.32
N GLU A 644 -29.90 -25.62 14.57
CA GLU A 644 -29.13 -26.83 14.83
C GLU A 644 -28.26 -27.24 13.65
N LYS A 645 -28.81 -27.27 12.41
CA LYS A 645 -28.06 -27.59 11.20
C LYS A 645 -26.91 -26.60 11.01
N GLN A 646 -27.13 -25.31 11.29
CA GLN A 646 -26.08 -24.29 11.22
C GLN A 646 -24.92 -24.59 12.17
N LEU A 647 -25.22 -24.86 13.45
CA LEU A 647 -24.21 -25.16 14.47
C LEU A 647 -23.48 -26.48 14.19
N VAL A 648 -24.21 -27.53 13.82
CA VAL A 648 -23.66 -28.85 13.45
C VAL A 648 -22.71 -28.72 12.26
N THR A 649 -23.09 -27.97 11.24
CA THR A 649 -22.24 -27.73 10.07
C THR A 649 -20.93 -27.05 10.44
N LEU A 650 -20.97 -26.02 11.31
CA LEU A 650 -19.75 -25.34 11.80
C LEU A 650 -18.84 -26.27 12.59
N ILE A 651 -19.40 -27.16 13.43
CA ILE A 651 -18.60 -28.17 14.14
C ILE A 651 -17.98 -29.17 13.16
N HIS A 652 -18.69 -29.57 12.12
CA HIS A 652 -18.12 -30.43 11.07
C HIS A 652 -17.00 -29.75 10.28
N ILE A 653 -17.12 -28.45 10.01
CA ILE A 653 -16.03 -27.67 9.39
C ILE A 653 -14.81 -27.65 10.32
N LEU A 654 -14.99 -27.42 11.64
CA LEU A 654 -13.89 -27.51 12.60
C LEU A 654 -13.18 -28.87 12.54
N ASN A 655 -13.93 -29.95 12.54
CA ASN A 655 -13.35 -31.30 12.48
C ASN A 655 -12.57 -31.54 11.18
N LEU A 656 -13.06 -31.00 10.06
CA LEU A 656 -12.38 -31.06 8.76
C LEU A 656 -11.06 -30.26 8.80
N ILE A 657 -11.12 -29.03 9.30
CA ILE A 657 -9.97 -28.12 9.40
C ILE A 657 -8.85 -28.72 10.26
N TYR A 658 -9.18 -29.29 11.41
CA TYR A 658 -8.17 -29.90 12.27
C TYR A 658 -7.48 -31.10 11.62
N ARG A 659 -8.23 -31.89 10.83
CA ARG A 659 -7.62 -32.97 10.03
C ARG A 659 -6.67 -32.43 8.96
N GLU A 660 -7.04 -31.34 8.30
CA GLU A 660 -6.20 -30.70 7.29
C GLU A 660 -4.95 -30.07 7.92
N ILE A 661 -5.08 -29.41 9.07
CA ILE A 661 -3.95 -28.85 9.84
C ILE A 661 -2.98 -29.97 10.25
N ALA A 662 -3.52 -31.09 10.76
CA ALA A 662 -2.71 -32.25 11.14
C ALA A 662 -1.95 -32.85 9.94
N ASN A 663 -2.53 -32.76 8.74
CA ASN A 663 -1.92 -33.20 7.49
C ASN A 663 -1.09 -32.09 6.79
N HIS A 664 -0.85 -30.97 7.43
CA HIS A 664 -0.10 -29.82 6.89
C HIS A 664 -0.70 -29.21 5.61
N VAL A 665 -2.01 -29.33 5.40
CA VAL A 665 -2.72 -28.74 4.27
C VAL A 665 -3.22 -27.36 4.67
N ASP A 666 -2.92 -26.33 3.89
CA ASP A 666 -3.38 -24.93 4.04
C ASP A 666 -3.43 -24.41 5.49
N THR A 667 -2.42 -24.77 6.28
CA THR A 667 -2.37 -24.59 7.74
C THR A 667 -2.66 -23.15 8.17
N THR A 668 -2.16 -22.15 7.43
CA THR A 668 -2.34 -20.74 7.77
C THR A 668 -3.78 -20.29 7.62
N ASP A 669 -4.44 -20.68 6.54
CA ASP A 669 -5.82 -20.25 6.25
C ASP A 669 -6.80 -21.07 7.11
N ASN A 670 -6.55 -22.35 7.27
CA ASN A 670 -7.32 -23.19 8.18
C ASN A 670 -7.28 -22.70 9.64
N ARG A 671 -6.15 -22.20 10.12
CA ARG A 671 -6.08 -21.58 11.47
C ARG A 671 -6.86 -20.27 11.58
N LYS A 672 -6.99 -19.50 10.49
CA LYS A 672 -7.85 -18.31 10.48
C LYS A 672 -9.34 -18.69 10.58
N ILE A 673 -9.74 -19.71 9.79
CA ILE A 673 -11.11 -20.21 9.78
C ILE A 673 -11.45 -20.83 11.15
N ASP A 674 -10.55 -21.61 11.73
CA ASP A 674 -10.67 -22.16 13.08
C ASP A 674 -10.98 -21.07 14.13
N ARG A 675 -10.16 -20.02 14.20
CA ARG A 675 -10.37 -18.89 15.11
C ARG A 675 -11.71 -18.19 14.89
N GLN A 676 -12.13 -18.03 13.63
CA GLN A 676 -13.42 -17.43 13.32
C GLN A 676 -14.58 -18.29 13.83
N ILE A 677 -14.56 -19.59 13.60
CA ILE A 677 -15.62 -20.50 14.06
C ILE A 677 -15.63 -20.58 15.58
N GLN A 678 -14.47 -20.75 16.22
CA GLN A 678 -14.40 -20.78 17.68
C GLN A 678 -15.00 -19.52 18.31
N LYS A 679 -14.62 -18.35 17.80
CA LYS A 679 -15.20 -17.08 18.23
C LYS A 679 -16.72 -17.04 18.06
N LEU A 680 -17.23 -17.45 16.89
CA LEU A 680 -18.64 -17.39 16.56
C LEU A 680 -19.53 -18.27 17.43
N ILE A 681 -19.11 -19.49 17.76
CA ILE A 681 -19.97 -20.47 18.43
C ILE A 681 -19.63 -20.69 19.92
N PHE A 682 -18.36 -20.52 20.33
CA PHE A 682 -17.91 -20.77 21.70
C PHE A 682 -17.68 -19.51 22.54
N GLU A 683 -17.52 -18.31 21.92
CA GLU A 683 -17.22 -17.09 22.67
C GLU A 683 -18.33 -16.06 22.54
N GLU A 684 -18.82 -15.79 21.32
CA GLU A 684 -19.84 -14.76 21.08
C GLU A 684 -21.21 -15.18 21.60
N ARG A 685 -21.93 -14.18 22.14
CA ARG A 685 -23.30 -14.30 22.67
C ARG A 685 -24.26 -13.54 21.78
N ASP A 686 -25.49 -14.02 21.69
CA ASP A 686 -26.55 -13.24 21.08
C ASP A 686 -27.10 -12.21 22.09
N ALA A 687 -27.66 -11.11 21.57
CA ALA A 687 -28.16 -10.05 22.44
C ALA A 687 -29.18 -10.56 23.49
N GLY A 688 -28.88 -10.27 24.76
CA GLY A 688 -29.73 -10.71 25.88
C GLY A 688 -29.54 -12.17 26.32
N GLN A 689 -28.61 -12.91 25.72
CA GLN A 689 -28.36 -14.31 26.10
C GLN A 689 -27.18 -14.43 27.11
N PRO A 690 -27.31 -15.30 28.12
CA PRO A 690 -26.30 -15.42 29.20
C PRO A 690 -25.07 -16.22 28.77
N ALA A 691 -25.18 -17.11 27.80
CA ALA A 691 -24.15 -18.04 27.40
C ALA A 691 -23.72 -17.85 25.92
N PRO A 692 -22.52 -18.35 25.50
CA PRO A 692 -22.14 -18.42 24.09
C PRO A 692 -23.14 -19.17 23.24
N ARG A 693 -23.18 -18.90 21.95
CA ARG A 693 -24.25 -19.36 21.03
C ARG A 693 -24.51 -20.85 21.06
N LEU A 694 -23.45 -21.68 20.96
CA LEU A 694 -23.64 -23.14 21.01
C LEU A 694 -24.13 -23.60 22.36
N LEU A 695 -23.52 -23.12 23.43
CA LEU A 695 -23.92 -23.49 24.79
C LEU A 695 -25.36 -23.02 25.07
N ASN A 696 -25.72 -21.82 24.66
CA ASN A 696 -27.06 -21.30 24.82
C ASN A 696 -28.08 -22.16 24.08
N TYR A 697 -27.77 -22.59 22.84
CA TYR A 697 -28.64 -23.48 22.08
C TYR A 697 -28.81 -24.85 22.77
N ILE A 698 -27.70 -25.43 23.23
CA ILE A 698 -27.70 -26.70 23.98
C ILE A 698 -28.58 -26.58 25.23
N LEU A 699 -28.37 -25.53 26.00
CA LEU A 699 -29.12 -25.30 27.24
C LEU A 699 -30.61 -24.96 27.00
N SER A 700 -30.98 -24.43 25.87
CA SER A 700 -32.37 -24.10 25.54
C SER A 700 -33.17 -25.30 25.03
N ASN A 701 -32.56 -26.43 24.75
CA ASN A 701 -33.20 -27.63 24.22
C ASN A 701 -33.23 -28.77 25.24
N ASN A 702 -33.58 -29.99 24.80
CA ASN A 702 -33.69 -31.19 25.63
C ASN A 702 -32.35 -31.93 25.81
N LEU A 703 -32.37 -32.95 26.69
CA LEU A 703 -31.15 -33.75 26.98
C LEU A 703 -30.64 -34.51 25.78
N ASP A 704 -31.47 -34.98 24.87
CA ASP A 704 -31.03 -35.69 23.66
C ASP A 704 -30.26 -34.79 22.72
N THR A 705 -30.76 -33.57 22.53
CA THR A 705 -30.03 -32.54 21.74
C THR A 705 -28.72 -32.15 22.38
N ALA A 706 -28.66 -31.99 23.72
CA ALA A 706 -27.49 -31.70 24.49
C ALA A 706 -26.44 -32.81 24.35
N THR A 707 -26.86 -34.08 24.48
CA THR A 707 -25.98 -35.23 24.32
C THR A 707 -25.40 -35.34 22.91
N ARG A 708 -26.23 -35.14 21.89
CA ARG A 708 -25.81 -35.25 20.50
C ARG A 708 -24.81 -34.13 20.10
N LEU A 709 -25.12 -32.89 20.45
CA LEU A 709 -24.25 -31.76 20.12
C LEU A 709 -22.94 -31.79 20.92
N PHE A 710 -23.01 -32.16 22.18
CA PHE A 710 -21.79 -32.34 22.97
C PHE A 710 -20.92 -33.48 22.43
N THR A 711 -21.48 -34.57 22.01
CA THR A 711 -20.72 -35.68 21.39
C THR A 711 -20.00 -35.21 20.13
N LEU A 712 -20.64 -34.40 19.28
CA LEU A 712 -20.00 -33.82 18.09
C LEU A 712 -18.83 -32.89 18.45
N VAL A 713 -18.96 -32.08 19.52
CA VAL A 713 -17.87 -31.20 20.01
C VAL A 713 -16.74 -32.03 20.61
N ASP A 714 -17.06 -33.08 21.35
CA ASP A 714 -16.08 -33.94 21.99
C ASP A 714 -15.24 -34.74 20.96
N ASP A 715 -15.86 -35.11 19.83
CA ASP A 715 -15.23 -35.81 18.74
C ASP A 715 -14.23 -34.94 17.95
N VAL A 716 -14.23 -33.62 18.12
CA VAL A 716 -13.24 -32.70 17.52
C VAL A 716 -11.92 -32.86 18.24
N LYS A 717 -10.93 -33.56 17.66
CA LYS A 717 -9.73 -34.05 18.36
C LYS A 717 -8.87 -32.93 18.96
N ASP A 718 -8.60 -31.87 18.24
CA ASP A 718 -7.66 -30.82 18.64
C ASP A 718 -8.33 -29.56 19.21
N LEU A 719 -9.64 -29.63 19.47
CA LEU A 719 -10.36 -28.54 20.15
C LEU A 719 -9.90 -28.46 21.63
N ASP A 720 -9.76 -27.23 22.11
CA ASP A 720 -9.31 -26.96 23.47
C ASP A 720 -10.12 -27.74 24.52
N ALA A 721 -9.42 -28.54 25.35
CA ALA A 721 -10.02 -29.33 26.41
C ALA A 721 -10.80 -28.48 27.43
N VAL A 722 -10.40 -27.20 27.61
CA VAL A 722 -11.11 -26.28 28.52
C VAL A 722 -12.49 -25.94 27.97
N ILE A 723 -12.61 -25.71 26.63
CA ILE A 723 -13.91 -25.46 25.99
C ILE A 723 -14.83 -26.67 26.18
N LYS A 724 -14.35 -27.88 25.91
CA LYS A 724 -15.12 -29.12 26.07
C LYS A 724 -15.59 -29.31 27.52
N LEU A 725 -14.69 -29.10 28.48
CA LEU A 725 -15.00 -29.25 29.90
C LEU A 725 -16.01 -28.23 30.39
N ASN A 726 -15.89 -26.96 29.96
CA ASN A 726 -16.83 -25.91 30.31
C ASN A 726 -18.25 -26.23 29.81
N ILE A 727 -18.35 -26.66 28.56
CA ILE A 727 -19.64 -27.05 27.98
C ILE A 727 -20.24 -28.24 28.74
N LYS A 728 -19.42 -29.25 29.04
CA LYS A 728 -19.84 -30.44 29.83
C LYS A 728 -20.37 -30.03 31.18
N ASN A 729 -19.64 -29.18 31.92
CA ASN A 729 -20.03 -28.76 33.28
C ASN A 729 -21.34 -27.98 33.28
N GLU A 730 -21.53 -27.07 32.30
CA GLU A 730 -22.78 -26.33 32.20
C GLU A 730 -23.98 -27.21 31.80
N ILE A 731 -23.76 -28.22 30.94
CA ILE A 731 -24.79 -29.21 30.62
C ILE A 731 -25.16 -30.03 31.86
N GLN A 732 -24.20 -30.49 32.62
CA GLN A 732 -24.43 -31.28 33.84
C GLN A 732 -25.15 -30.49 34.93
N LYS A 733 -24.89 -29.19 35.06
CA LYS A 733 -25.63 -28.31 35.98
C LYS A 733 -27.12 -28.25 35.65
N LYS A 734 -27.49 -28.23 34.38
CA LYS A 734 -28.86 -28.16 33.93
C LYS A 734 -29.53 -29.52 33.80
N PHE A 735 -28.79 -30.52 33.38
CA PHE A 735 -29.27 -31.89 33.16
C PHE A 735 -28.44 -32.87 34.02
N PRO A 736 -28.84 -33.15 35.26
CA PRO A 736 -28.10 -34.08 36.15
C PRO A 736 -27.95 -35.49 35.61
N ASP A 737 -28.86 -35.94 34.76
CA ASP A 737 -28.84 -37.26 34.09
C ASP A 737 -27.93 -37.32 32.84
N PHE A 738 -27.22 -36.26 32.50
CA PHE A 738 -26.33 -36.20 31.35
C PHE A 738 -25.14 -37.14 31.60
N LYS A 739 -25.02 -38.17 30.70
CA LYS A 739 -23.88 -39.11 30.69
C LYS A 739 -23.16 -39.01 29.35
N THR A 740 -21.84 -38.82 29.41
CA THR A 740 -20.99 -38.90 28.23
C THR A 740 -20.78 -40.34 27.80
N ARG A 741 -20.71 -40.67 26.49
CA ARG A 741 -20.33 -41.99 25.98
C ARG A 741 -18.94 -42.34 26.48
N GLY A 742 -18.79 -43.41 27.26
CA GLY A 742 -17.48 -44.00 27.56
C GLY A 742 -16.88 -43.70 28.93
N VAL A 743 -17.70 -43.59 29.99
CA VAL A 743 -17.18 -43.86 31.35
C VAL A 743 -17.67 -45.25 31.76
N GLU A 744 -17.21 -46.31 31.11
CA GLU A 744 -16.88 -47.54 31.87
C GLU A 744 -15.78 -47.16 32.84
N GLU A 745 -15.95 -47.52 34.10
CA GLU A 745 -14.92 -47.44 35.13
C GLU A 745 -13.62 -48.07 34.67
N LYS A 746 -12.85 -47.37 33.87
CA LYS A 746 -11.43 -47.64 33.77
C LYS A 746 -10.82 -47.07 35.03
N THR A 747 -10.49 -47.93 35.99
CA THR A 747 -9.41 -47.68 36.94
C THR A 747 -8.20 -47.27 36.12
N THR A 748 -8.11 -45.97 35.85
CA THR A 748 -7.04 -45.38 35.08
C THR A 748 -5.83 -45.28 36.00
N ASN A 749 -4.83 -46.15 35.75
CA ASN A 749 -3.46 -45.76 35.99
C ASN A 749 -3.23 -44.50 35.19
N TYR A 750 -3.24 -43.36 35.86
CA TYR A 750 -2.99 -42.04 35.23
C TYR A 750 -1.51 -41.95 34.82
N LEU A 751 -1.20 -42.45 33.64
CA LEU A 751 0.10 -42.29 33.00
C LEU A 751 0.19 -40.95 32.25
N GLY A 752 -0.29 -39.85 32.85
CA GLY A 752 -0.31 -38.55 32.24
C GLY A 752 0.02 -37.38 33.15
N PHE A 753 0.34 -36.24 32.59
CA PHE A 753 0.60 -35.00 33.30
C PHE A 753 -0.75 -34.30 33.62
N LEU A 754 -1.34 -34.66 34.79
CA LEU A 754 -2.64 -34.11 35.19
C LEU A 754 -2.52 -32.66 35.67
N VAL A 755 -3.45 -31.80 35.23
CA VAL A 755 -3.50 -30.37 35.55
C VAL A 755 -4.95 -29.91 35.73
N THR A 756 -5.15 -28.80 36.46
CA THR A 756 -6.45 -28.14 36.54
C THR A 756 -6.70 -27.31 35.27
N ALA A 757 -7.96 -27.10 34.89
CA ALA A 757 -8.33 -26.25 33.74
C ALA A 757 -7.78 -24.83 33.89
N LYS A 758 -7.87 -24.26 35.09
CA LYS A 758 -7.35 -22.94 35.44
C LYS A 758 -5.83 -22.82 35.22
N MET A 759 -5.05 -23.80 35.68
CA MET A 759 -3.60 -23.76 35.54
C MET A 759 -3.17 -23.98 34.07
N LEU A 760 -3.87 -24.83 33.34
CA LEU A 760 -3.63 -25.01 31.92
C LEU A 760 -3.83 -23.67 31.15
N GLU A 761 -4.86 -22.91 31.48
CA GLU A 761 -5.09 -21.60 30.88
C GLU A 761 -3.98 -20.59 31.22
N ILE A 762 -3.54 -20.58 32.50
CA ILE A 762 -2.43 -19.73 32.92
C ILE A 762 -1.15 -20.07 32.16
N LYS A 763 -0.83 -21.34 31.98
CA LYS A 763 0.38 -21.79 31.28
C LYS A 763 0.31 -21.56 29.78
N LYS A 764 -0.85 -21.63 29.17
CA LYS A 764 -1.07 -21.22 27.78
C LYS A 764 -0.83 -19.74 27.59
N LYS A 765 -1.35 -18.89 28.48
CA LYS A 765 -1.10 -17.43 28.44
C LYS A 765 0.37 -17.09 28.69
N GLU A 766 1.06 -17.85 29.58
CA GLU A 766 2.50 -17.68 29.80
C GLU A 766 3.30 -17.98 28.52
N LEU A 767 2.98 -19.07 27.83
CA LEU A 767 3.62 -19.41 26.56
C LEU A 767 3.33 -18.36 25.47
N GLU A 768 2.09 -17.90 25.39
CA GLU A 768 1.69 -16.82 24.46
C GLU A 768 2.47 -15.54 24.76
N TYR A 769 2.59 -15.14 26.02
CA TYR A 769 3.36 -13.96 26.42
C TYR A 769 4.84 -14.09 26.04
N ILE A 770 5.46 -15.25 26.32
CA ILE A 770 6.85 -15.51 25.94
C ILE A 770 7.02 -15.36 24.42
N THR A 771 6.14 -15.96 23.61
CA THR A 771 6.28 -16.02 22.17
C THR A 771 5.90 -14.71 21.46
N THR A 772 4.90 -13.97 21.98
CA THR A 772 4.39 -12.76 21.34
C THR A 772 5.01 -11.46 21.88
N VAL A 773 5.54 -11.47 23.11
CA VAL A 773 6.09 -10.28 23.76
C VAL A 773 7.60 -10.43 24.05
N GLU A 774 8.00 -11.45 24.80
CA GLU A 774 9.40 -11.57 25.27
C GLU A 774 10.36 -11.96 24.15
N MET A 775 10.04 -12.95 23.32
CA MET A 775 10.90 -13.34 22.20
C MET A 775 11.08 -12.24 21.15
N PRO A 776 10.03 -11.52 20.69
CA PRO A 776 10.20 -10.37 19.82
C PRO A 776 11.00 -9.22 20.45
N ALA A 777 10.82 -8.96 21.76
CA ALA A 777 11.60 -7.97 22.48
C ALA A 777 13.09 -8.34 22.51
N ASN A 778 13.40 -9.59 22.84
CA ASN A 778 14.76 -10.08 22.83
C ASN A 778 15.38 -10.14 21.43
N ALA A 779 14.62 -10.50 20.39
CA ALA A 779 15.09 -10.42 19.00
C ALA A 779 15.48 -8.99 18.61
N LYS A 780 14.76 -8.02 19.15
CA LYS A 780 15.09 -6.60 18.97
C LYS A 780 16.37 -6.22 19.72
N GLU A 781 16.54 -6.67 20.97
CA GLU A 781 17.78 -6.50 21.75
C GLU A 781 19.00 -7.08 21.03
N ILE A 782 18.87 -8.29 20.47
CA ILE A 782 19.93 -8.92 19.67
C ILE A 782 20.25 -8.09 18.43
N SER A 783 19.23 -7.61 17.71
CA SER A 783 19.43 -6.77 16.52
C SER A 783 20.12 -5.44 16.86
N GLU A 784 19.79 -4.87 18.02
CA GLU A 784 20.39 -3.65 18.53
C GLU A 784 21.85 -3.87 18.95
N ALA A 785 22.14 -4.96 19.65
CA ALA A 785 23.48 -5.34 20.03
C ALA A 785 24.37 -5.68 18.82
N MET A 786 23.83 -6.32 17.77
CA MET A 786 24.54 -6.57 16.51
C MET A 786 24.88 -5.28 15.76
N ALA A 787 24.07 -4.26 15.87
CA ALA A 787 24.32 -2.98 15.22
C ALA A 787 25.51 -2.18 15.83
N GLN A 788 25.94 -2.56 17.03
CA GLN A 788 27.06 -1.91 17.74
C GLN A 788 28.45 -2.35 17.27
N GLY A 789 28.57 -3.37 16.41
CA GLY A 789 29.86 -3.89 15.89
C GLY A 789 30.54 -4.83 16.88
N ASP A 790 31.67 -5.37 16.52
CA ASP A 790 32.48 -6.42 17.14
C ASP A 790 31.76 -7.44 18.04
N LEU A 791 31.13 -8.41 17.39
CA LEU A 791 30.26 -9.44 18.01
C LEU A 791 31.01 -10.31 19.03
N LYS A 792 32.35 -10.39 18.98
CA LYS A 792 33.11 -11.27 19.87
C LYS A 792 33.36 -10.67 21.27
N GLU A 793 33.39 -9.34 21.37
CA GLU A 793 33.65 -8.62 22.63
C GLU A 793 32.39 -7.91 23.20
N ASN A 794 31.26 -7.95 22.47
CA ASN A 794 30.03 -7.27 22.87
C ASN A 794 29.31 -8.08 23.98
N ALA A 795 29.41 -7.57 25.22
CA ALA A 795 28.76 -8.20 26.39
C ALA A 795 27.23 -8.19 26.28
N GLU A 796 26.61 -7.13 25.66
CA GLU A 796 25.16 -7.03 25.49
C GLU A 796 24.66 -8.06 24.47
N TYR A 797 25.42 -8.33 23.42
CA TYR A 797 25.09 -9.37 22.45
C TYR A 797 25.11 -10.76 23.09
N LYS A 798 26.11 -11.05 23.92
CA LYS A 798 26.21 -12.34 24.65
C LYS A 798 25.03 -12.51 25.61
N ALA A 799 24.74 -11.48 26.43
CA ALA A 799 23.62 -11.50 27.36
C ALA A 799 22.25 -11.67 26.64
N ALA A 800 22.04 -10.95 25.54
CA ALA A 800 20.81 -11.10 24.75
C ALA A 800 20.69 -12.48 24.08
N LYS A 801 21.82 -13.10 23.68
CA LYS A 801 21.86 -14.48 23.17
C LYS A 801 21.61 -15.53 24.24
N GLU A 802 22.14 -15.34 25.44
CA GLU A 802 21.83 -16.18 26.59
C GLU A 802 20.35 -16.12 26.91
N ARG A 803 19.78 -14.91 26.98
CA ARG A 803 18.34 -14.71 27.18
C ARG A 803 17.50 -15.34 26.07
N GLN A 804 17.94 -15.29 24.79
CA GLN A 804 17.28 -16.00 23.69
C GLN A 804 17.22 -17.50 23.94
N ASN A 805 18.33 -18.08 24.39
CA ASN A 805 18.39 -19.50 24.69
C ASN A 805 17.50 -19.86 25.86
N GLU A 806 17.48 -19.03 26.92
CA GLU A 806 16.58 -19.23 28.06
C GLU A 806 15.10 -19.20 27.68
N LEU A 807 14.71 -18.18 26.89
CA LEU A 807 13.33 -18.05 26.38
C LEU A 807 12.94 -19.21 25.45
N ASN A 808 13.85 -19.64 24.56
CA ASN A 808 13.61 -20.80 23.71
C ASN A 808 13.46 -22.08 24.51
N ASN A 809 14.32 -22.30 25.52
CA ASN A 809 14.25 -23.46 26.37
C ASN A 809 12.96 -23.45 27.22
N LYS A 810 12.59 -22.29 27.78
CA LYS A 810 11.36 -22.14 28.57
C LYS A 810 10.12 -22.37 27.68
N ALA A 811 10.08 -21.81 26.49
CA ALA A 811 8.97 -22.01 25.53
C ALA A 811 8.89 -23.48 25.09
N SER A 812 10.04 -24.09 24.79
CA SER A 812 10.09 -25.51 24.40
C SER A 812 9.59 -26.42 25.49
N LEU A 813 10.05 -26.19 26.72
CA LEU A 813 9.61 -26.97 27.90
C LEU A 813 8.11 -26.80 28.16
N LEU A 814 7.63 -25.55 28.16
CA LEU A 814 6.19 -25.26 28.29
C LEU A 814 5.36 -25.91 27.20
N ASN A 815 5.84 -25.89 25.95
CA ASN A 815 5.14 -26.49 24.81
C ASN A 815 5.10 -28.03 24.94
N GLU A 816 6.18 -28.64 25.37
CA GLU A 816 6.24 -30.08 25.64
C GLU A 816 5.32 -30.50 26.81
N GLU A 817 5.34 -29.74 27.90
CA GLU A 817 4.47 -29.97 29.06
C GLU A 817 3.00 -29.76 28.74
N LEU A 818 2.67 -28.69 27.97
CA LEU A 818 1.31 -28.42 27.45
C LEU A 818 0.82 -29.54 26.54
N GLY A 819 1.70 -30.10 25.69
CA GLY A 819 1.37 -31.24 24.83
C GLY A 819 1.07 -32.54 25.58
N LYS A 820 1.59 -32.68 26.79
CA LYS A 820 1.36 -33.86 27.69
C LYS A 820 0.28 -33.60 28.71
N ALA A 821 -0.16 -32.35 28.92
CA ALA A 821 -1.11 -31.98 29.96
C ALA A 821 -2.49 -32.55 29.68
N VAL A 822 -3.05 -33.23 30.63
CA VAL A 822 -4.41 -33.77 30.62
C VAL A 822 -5.23 -33.00 31.63
N VAL A 823 -6.32 -32.38 31.19
CA VAL A 823 -7.21 -31.63 32.10
C VAL A 823 -7.98 -32.60 32.95
N PHE A 824 -7.85 -32.44 34.24
CA PHE A 824 -8.56 -33.23 35.20
C PHE A 824 -10.03 -32.80 35.33
N ASP A 825 -10.96 -33.77 35.33
CA ASP A 825 -12.38 -33.53 35.53
C ASP A 825 -12.75 -33.56 37.02
N PRO A 826 -13.11 -32.40 37.65
CA PRO A 826 -13.48 -32.36 39.08
C PRO A 826 -14.67 -33.25 39.47
N ALA A 827 -15.51 -33.64 38.47
CA ALA A 827 -16.63 -34.53 38.71
C ALA A 827 -16.20 -35.99 39.06
N THR A 828 -14.96 -36.36 38.73
CA THR A 828 -14.43 -37.70 38.96
C THR A 828 -13.81 -37.88 40.37
N ILE A 829 -13.76 -36.82 41.17
CA ILE A 829 -13.17 -36.88 42.54
C ILE A 829 -14.06 -37.71 43.42
N THR A 830 -13.48 -38.74 43.97
CA THR A 830 -14.09 -39.55 45.04
C THR A 830 -13.35 -39.31 46.36
N THR A 831 -14.06 -39.30 47.50
CA THR A 831 -13.50 -39.18 48.83
C THR A 831 -13.23 -40.52 49.48
N SER A 832 -13.36 -41.64 48.77
CA SER A 832 -13.12 -42.99 49.27
C SER A 832 -11.64 -43.33 49.41
N LYS A 833 -10.80 -42.60 48.65
CA LYS A 833 -9.34 -42.72 48.67
C LYS A 833 -8.68 -41.39 48.25
N VAL A 834 -7.43 -41.22 48.62
CA VAL A 834 -6.63 -40.07 48.18
C VAL A 834 -6.41 -40.13 46.69
N SER A 835 -6.73 -39.05 46.00
CA SER A 835 -6.55 -38.90 44.55
C SER A 835 -6.27 -37.46 44.17
N PHE A 836 -5.95 -37.19 42.89
CA PHE A 836 -5.86 -35.84 42.41
C PHE A 836 -7.15 -35.06 42.73
N GLY A 837 -7.02 -33.87 43.28
CA GLY A 837 -8.16 -33.03 43.62
C GLY A 837 -8.75 -33.28 45.00
N THR A 838 -8.07 -34.04 45.89
CA THR A 838 -8.49 -34.24 47.29
C THR A 838 -7.67 -33.40 48.27
N ILE A 839 -8.31 -33.01 49.34
CA ILE A 839 -7.66 -32.47 50.55
C ILE A 839 -7.58 -33.64 51.53
N VAL A 840 -6.40 -33.90 52.06
CA VAL A 840 -6.12 -35.02 52.98
C VAL A 840 -5.65 -34.44 54.30
N THR A 841 -6.35 -34.80 55.38
CA THR A 841 -5.94 -34.50 56.76
C THR A 841 -5.12 -35.63 57.27
N LEU A 842 -3.86 -35.35 57.57
CA LEU A 842 -2.86 -36.35 58.08
C LEU A 842 -2.48 -36.05 59.52
N LYS A 843 -2.41 -37.07 60.31
CA LYS A 843 -1.82 -37.00 61.69
C LYS A 843 -0.45 -37.64 61.65
N ASN A 844 0.55 -36.87 61.96
CA ASN A 844 1.90 -37.44 62.19
C ASN A 844 1.94 -38.23 63.54
N LEU A 845 2.17 -39.51 63.44
CA LEU A 845 2.17 -40.41 64.65
C LEU A 845 3.39 -40.21 65.49
N GLN A 846 4.46 -39.57 65.06
CA GLN A 846 5.65 -39.28 65.80
C GLN A 846 5.56 -37.97 66.57
N THR A 847 4.99 -36.91 65.99
CA THR A 847 4.87 -35.55 66.57
C THR A 847 3.47 -35.27 67.12
N ASN A 848 2.45 -36.02 66.75
CA ASN A 848 1.02 -35.84 67.03
C ASN A 848 0.44 -34.53 66.37
N GLU A 849 1.17 -33.94 65.44
CA GLU A 849 0.68 -32.76 64.64
C GLU A 849 -0.28 -33.23 63.57
N VAL A 850 -1.27 -32.39 63.32
CA VAL A 850 -2.26 -32.65 62.29
C VAL A 850 -2.10 -31.57 61.17
N ASP A 851 -1.89 -32.03 59.96
CA ASP A 851 -1.72 -31.19 58.76
C ASP A 851 -2.73 -31.55 57.68
N GLU A 852 -3.13 -30.51 56.93
CA GLU A 852 -3.95 -30.70 55.75
C GLU A 852 -3.14 -30.44 54.47
N PHE A 853 -3.13 -31.40 53.59
CA PHE A 853 -2.47 -31.30 52.30
C PHE A 853 -3.49 -31.41 51.14
N THR A 854 -3.37 -30.53 50.17
CA THR A 854 -4.15 -30.61 48.90
C THR A 854 -3.30 -31.32 47.85
N ILE A 855 -3.82 -32.37 47.23
CA ILE A 855 -3.11 -33.17 46.21
C ILE A 855 -3.52 -32.66 44.84
N LEU A 856 -2.59 -32.02 44.13
CA LEU A 856 -2.80 -31.49 42.78
C LEU A 856 -1.64 -31.87 41.84
N GLY A 857 -1.48 -31.11 40.75
CA GLY A 857 -0.45 -31.35 39.74
C GLY A 857 0.88 -30.66 40.09
N LYS A 858 1.87 -30.89 39.24
CA LYS A 858 3.20 -30.26 39.33
C LYS A 858 3.11 -28.73 39.22
N TRP A 859 2.23 -28.22 38.39
CA TRP A 859 2.11 -26.78 38.18
C TRP A 859 1.37 -26.06 39.30
N GLU A 860 0.49 -26.76 40.00
CA GLU A 860 -0.28 -26.22 41.12
C GLU A 860 0.47 -26.28 42.45
N SER A 861 1.58 -27.00 42.54
CA SER A 861 2.32 -27.22 43.78
C SER A 861 2.78 -25.90 44.41
N ASP A 862 2.37 -25.69 45.65
CA ASP A 862 2.67 -24.51 46.46
C ASP A 862 2.90 -24.96 47.92
N PRO A 863 4.14 -25.20 48.35
CA PRO A 863 4.45 -25.68 49.68
C PRO A 863 3.99 -24.75 50.80
N GLU A 864 3.91 -23.43 50.55
CA GLU A 864 3.46 -22.48 51.58
C GLU A 864 1.96 -22.64 51.88
N LYS A 865 1.19 -23.06 50.88
CA LYS A 865 -0.25 -23.34 51.00
C LYS A 865 -0.52 -24.82 51.23
N LYS A 866 0.50 -25.63 51.49
CA LYS A 866 0.42 -27.09 51.66
C LYS A 866 -0.27 -27.78 50.44
N ILE A 867 -0.07 -27.25 49.25
CA ILE A 867 -0.48 -27.88 48.01
C ILE A 867 0.72 -28.69 47.49
N ILE A 868 0.59 -29.98 47.40
CA ILE A 868 1.65 -30.87 46.94
C ILE A 868 1.30 -31.59 45.65
N SER A 869 2.32 -31.82 44.83
CA SER A 869 2.13 -32.57 43.60
C SER A 869 1.94 -34.06 43.91
N PHE A 870 0.99 -34.69 43.24
CA PHE A 870 0.79 -36.15 43.31
C PHE A 870 2.03 -36.93 42.84
N LEU A 871 2.93 -36.26 42.09
CA LEU A 871 4.22 -36.82 41.64
C LEU A 871 5.37 -36.53 42.61
N SER A 872 5.15 -35.76 43.65
CA SER A 872 6.16 -35.50 44.67
C SER A 872 6.36 -36.73 45.57
N PRO A 873 7.52 -36.87 46.24
CA PRO A 873 7.78 -38.01 47.13
C PRO A 873 6.67 -38.23 48.15
N LEU A 874 6.20 -37.17 48.80
CA LEU A 874 5.11 -37.29 49.78
C LEU A 874 3.76 -37.54 49.08
N GLY A 875 3.50 -36.84 47.94
CA GLY A 875 2.24 -37.00 47.21
C GLY A 875 2.07 -38.43 46.65
N SER A 876 3.15 -39.04 46.14
CA SER A 876 3.12 -40.41 45.59
C SER A 876 2.81 -41.46 46.64
N GLU A 877 3.32 -41.28 47.87
CA GLU A 877 3.06 -42.18 48.98
C GLU A 877 1.63 -42.05 49.56
N LEU A 878 1.03 -40.86 49.39
CA LEU A 878 -0.34 -40.62 49.84
C LEU A 878 -1.40 -41.10 48.80
N MET A 879 -1.05 -41.27 47.55
CA MET A 879 -2.02 -41.67 46.51
C MET A 879 -2.63 -43.05 46.84
N ASP A 880 -3.93 -43.16 46.56
CA ASP A 880 -4.76 -44.36 46.83
C ASP A 880 -4.95 -44.70 48.30
N ALA A 881 -4.38 -43.99 49.26
CA ALA A 881 -4.60 -44.20 50.71
C ALA A 881 -6.07 -43.96 51.10
N LYS A 882 -6.53 -44.72 52.13
CA LYS A 882 -7.91 -44.65 52.64
C LYS A 882 -7.97 -44.01 54.02
N VAL A 883 -9.12 -43.50 54.40
CA VAL A 883 -9.37 -42.98 55.73
C VAL A 883 -9.08 -44.07 56.74
N GLN A 884 -8.39 -43.72 57.85
CA GLN A 884 -7.89 -44.57 58.91
C GLN A 884 -6.71 -45.52 58.50
N GLU A 885 -6.13 -45.30 57.36
CA GLU A 885 -4.91 -46.02 56.93
C GLU A 885 -3.66 -45.36 57.52
N THR A 886 -2.75 -46.20 57.98
CA THR A 886 -1.44 -45.78 58.50
C THR A 886 -0.40 -45.99 57.43
N LEU A 887 0.28 -44.97 57.04
CA LEU A 887 1.32 -44.94 55.98
C LEU A 887 2.69 -44.77 56.64
N ASN A 888 3.60 -45.71 56.39
CA ASN A 888 4.99 -45.65 56.84
C ASN A 888 5.90 -45.60 55.58
N PHE A 889 6.68 -44.54 55.41
CA PHE A 889 7.57 -44.36 54.30
C PHE A 889 8.79 -43.54 54.70
N THR A 890 9.85 -43.67 53.90
CA THR A 890 11.10 -42.95 54.10
C THR A 890 11.31 -41.96 52.92
N ILE A 891 11.50 -40.66 53.23
CA ILE A 891 11.81 -39.61 52.22
C ILE A 891 13.10 -38.92 52.68
N ASN A 892 14.10 -38.89 51.84
CA ASN A 892 15.42 -38.25 52.06
C ASN A 892 16.07 -38.74 53.39
N ASP A 893 16.08 -40.06 53.63
CA ASP A 893 16.62 -40.74 54.80
C ASP A 893 15.91 -40.40 56.13
N HIS A 894 14.71 -39.83 56.04
CA HIS A 894 13.86 -39.62 57.22
C HIS A 894 12.60 -40.51 57.16
N ASP A 895 12.32 -41.19 58.22
CA ASP A 895 11.15 -42.05 58.38
C ASP A 895 9.95 -41.21 58.81
N TYR A 896 8.83 -41.36 58.08
CA TYR A 896 7.56 -40.72 58.38
C TYR A 896 6.47 -41.77 58.65
N SER A 897 5.63 -41.46 59.60
CA SER A 897 4.47 -42.29 59.92
C SER A 897 3.24 -41.42 60.07
N TYR A 898 2.33 -41.53 59.13
CA TYR A 898 1.11 -40.74 59.09
C TYR A 898 -0.13 -41.60 59.11
N GLU A 899 -1.17 -41.13 59.82
CA GLU A 899 -2.53 -41.69 59.80
C GLU A 899 -3.42 -40.75 59.03
N VAL A 900 -4.18 -41.27 58.04
CA VAL A 900 -5.14 -40.52 57.25
C VAL A 900 -6.42 -40.32 58.03
N LEU A 901 -6.71 -39.12 58.53
CA LEU A 901 -7.88 -38.84 59.35
C LEU A 901 -9.12 -38.57 58.50
N GLU A 902 -9.00 -37.78 57.43
CA GLU A 902 -10.14 -37.35 56.60
C GLU A 902 -9.70 -37.09 55.20
N ILE A 903 -10.61 -37.32 54.23
CA ILE A 903 -10.42 -36.99 52.84
C ILE A 903 -11.61 -36.15 52.37
N LYS A 904 -11.34 -34.92 51.90
CA LYS A 904 -12.33 -33.98 51.36
C LYS A 904 -12.06 -33.70 49.87
N LYS A 905 -13.07 -33.19 49.18
CA LYS A 905 -12.92 -32.69 47.84
C LYS A 905 -12.32 -31.28 47.86
N ALA A 906 -11.32 -31.01 47.08
CA ALA A 906 -10.74 -29.68 46.91
C ALA A 906 -11.61 -28.84 45.94
N GLU A 907 -11.68 -27.54 46.22
CA GLU A 907 -12.27 -26.56 45.32
C GLU A 907 -11.14 -25.83 44.58
N PHE A 908 -11.17 -25.72 43.23
CA PHE A 908 -10.17 -25.04 42.40
C PHE A 908 -10.72 -24.26 41.22
#